data_8a89c6a9e8b519834bf679de61deccc7
#
_entry.id   8a89c6a9e8b519834bf679de61deccc7
#
_cell.length_a   1.000
_cell.length_b   1.000
_cell.length_c   1.000
_cell.angle_alpha   90.00
_cell.angle_beta   90.00
_cell.angle_gamma   90.00
#
_symmetry.space_group_name_H-M   'P 1'
#
loop_
_entity.id
_entity.type
_entity.pdbx_description
1 polymer ?
#
loop_
_entity_poly.entity_id
_entity_poly.type
_entity_poly.pdbx_seq_one_letter_code
_entity_poly.pdbx_strand_id
1 'polypeptide(L)'
;MGAANQAKLFDTMIPDSSGYSAKDIEVLEGLEPVRKRPGMYIGGTDERAYHHLFAEVLDNSMDEAVAGHATRIEIKLEADGFLTVSDNGRGIPVDPHPKFPKKSALEVIMTTLHAGGKFSDKAYETAGGLHGVGISVVNALSELVEVEVARDKVLYRQCFSRGLPQGKLEKVGAAPNRRGTSVKFRPDTQIFGEKLRFRPARLFQMARSKAYLYRGVEVRWNCDPALLPEDSKIPAEAVLSYPNGLADQLDEVFHDKATITETAFTGLVDMGKEGKVEWAIAWTRAGFGEADGFARSYCNTIPTPEGGTHEAGFRSAITKGLRNFAELTGQKKGGDITAEDIMGHSGLLLSVFIRNPEFVGQTKDKLSTTAAFRLVENAVRDRFDHWLAGSPKESDKLLTWAIDRAEERANRRKQKEISRKSVTKRLRLPGKLADCAAKGPEGTELFLVEGDSAGGSAKQARDRKTQAILPLRGKILNVESASADKLAGNQELNDLALALGTQLGRKFDLDELRYERIIIMTDADVDGAHIAALLITFFFRMTPGLIESGRLFMAMPPLFRLSNKGTIAYAMDETQRAEIMARHFKPNQKVDMVRFKGLGEMNPSQLKETTMNPATRTLARITLPDSLDALTEVKPSDLINILMGKKAETRFKFIQENAAFVDELDI
;
A
#
# COMPACT_ATOMS: atom_id res chain seq x y z
N MET A 1 30.06 -34.36 -30.98
CA MET A 1 29.56 -33.35 -31.93
C MET A 1 28.59 -32.47 -31.17
N GLY A 2 29.01 -31.30 -30.67
CA GLY A 2 28.14 -30.45 -29.82
C GLY A 2 28.77 -29.18 -29.24
N ALA A 3 29.92 -28.73 -29.74
CA ALA A 3 30.56 -27.51 -29.22
C ALA A 3 30.88 -26.44 -30.29
N ALA A 4 30.43 -26.62 -31.53
CA ALA A 4 30.81 -25.72 -32.64
C ALA A 4 29.66 -24.81 -33.13
N ASN A 5 28.45 -24.83 -32.53
CA ASN A 5 27.30 -24.09 -33.02
C ASN A 5 26.84 -22.90 -32.10
N GLN A 6 27.54 -22.63 -30.98
CA GLN A 6 27.23 -21.45 -30.16
C GLN A 6 28.11 -20.23 -30.44
N ALA A 7 29.20 -20.38 -31.17
CA ALA A 7 30.13 -19.28 -31.50
C ALA A 7 29.71 -18.44 -32.72
N LYS A 8 28.68 -18.84 -33.49
CA LYS A 8 28.24 -18.12 -34.70
C LYS A 8 27.08 -17.15 -34.51
N LEU A 9 26.51 -17.03 -33.30
CA LEU A 9 25.36 -16.13 -33.05
C LEU A 9 25.78 -14.72 -32.61
N PHE A 10 27.04 -14.52 -32.24
CA PHE A 10 27.55 -13.20 -31.81
C PHE A 10 28.44 -12.49 -32.85
N ASP A 11 28.72 -13.13 -33.98
CA ASP A 11 29.67 -12.62 -35.00
C ASP A 11 28.95 -11.82 -36.12
N THR A 12 27.64 -11.56 -36.02
CA THR A 12 26.87 -10.87 -37.06
C THR A 12 26.29 -9.53 -36.66
N MET A 13 26.74 -8.90 -35.55
CA MET A 13 26.30 -7.54 -35.17
C MET A 13 27.45 -6.67 -34.63
N ILE A 14 28.59 -6.64 -35.29
CA ILE A 14 29.49 -5.51 -35.20
C ILE A 14 29.22 -4.68 -36.46
N PRO A 15 28.50 -3.52 -36.36
CA PRO A 15 28.46 -2.60 -37.47
C PRO A 15 29.88 -2.14 -37.76
N ASP A 16 30.24 -2.19 -39.02
CA ASP A 16 31.50 -1.69 -39.55
C ASP A 16 31.83 -0.31 -38.95
N SER A 17 32.84 -0.22 -38.08
CA SER A 17 33.28 0.97 -37.36
C SER A 17 34.00 2.00 -38.25
N SER A 18 34.01 1.79 -39.56
CA SER A 18 34.74 2.63 -40.54
C SER A 18 34.03 3.91 -40.96
N GLY A 19 32.83 4.22 -40.41
CA GLY A 19 32.03 5.36 -40.84
C GLY A 19 31.90 6.52 -39.83
N TYR A 20 32.19 6.34 -38.53
CA TYR A 20 32.03 7.39 -37.54
C TYR A 20 33.21 8.39 -37.58
N SER A 21 32.91 9.63 -37.93
CA SER A 21 33.90 10.73 -38.12
C SER A 21 33.45 12.01 -37.44
N ALA A 22 34.33 13.00 -37.37
CA ALA A 22 34.00 14.32 -36.83
C ALA A 22 32.83 15.02 -37.55
N LYS A 23 32.49 14.58 -38.78
CA LYS A 23 31.35 15.10 -39.55
C LYS A 23 30.00 14.60 -39.00
N ASP A 24 30.01 13.51 -38.24
CA ASP A 24 28.82 12.93 -37.64
C ASP A 24 28.52 13.54 -36.26
N ILE A 25 29.38 14.44 -35.77
CA ILE A 25 29.19 15.19 -34.54
C ILE A 25 28.44 16.49 -34.90
N GLU A 26 27.16 16.50 -34.54
CA GLU A 26 26.27 17.67 -34.72
C GLU A 26 26.33 18.57 -33.49
N VAL A 27 26.58 19.84 -33.70
CA VAL A 27 26.53 20.87 -32.64
C VAL A 27 25.25 21.67 -32.79
N LEU A 28 24.39 21.61 -31.75
CA LEU A 28 23.13 22.35 -31.71
C LEU A 28 23.32 23.67 -30.98
N GLU A 29 22.82 24.78 -31.56
CA GLU A 29 22.94 26.13 -31.00
C GLU A 29 21.57 26.69 -30.57
N GLY A 30 21.60 27.66 -29.65
CA GLY A 30 20.41 28.41 -29.22
C GLY A 30 19.38 27.51 -28.52
N LEU A 31 18.15 27.46 -29.02
CA LEU A 31 17.03 26.66 -28.46
C LEU A 31 16.76 25.35 -29.24
N GLU A 32 17.56 25.06 -30.24
CA GLU A 32 17.42 23.82 -31.04
C GLU A 32 17.60 22.54 -30.19
N PRO A 33 18.57 22.48 -29.22
CA PRO A 33 18.70 21.34 -28.32
C PRO A 33 17.41 21.04 -27.54
N VAL A 34 16.66 22.06 -27.13
CA VAL A 34 15.40 21.95 -26.42
C VAL A 34 14.33 21.26 -27.28
N ARG A 35 14.21 21.68 -28.52
CA ARG A 35 13.24 21.10 -29.48
C ARG A 35 13.60 19.67 -29.86
N LYS A 36 14.90 19.37 -30.02
CA LYS A 36 15.39 18.05 -30.42
C LYS A 36 15.34 17.03 -29.28
N ARG A 37 15.50 17.47 -28.03
CA ARG A 37 15.53 16.64 -26.82
C ARG A 37 14.70 17.25 -25.67
N PRO A 38 13.37 17.38 -25.83
CA PRO A 38 12.51 18.01 -24.82
C PRO A 38 12.59 17.32 -23.45
N GLY A 39 12.76 15.98 -23.45
CA GLY A 39 12.86 15.18 -22.23
C GLY A 39 13.97 15.63 -21.26
N MET A 40 15.06 16.24 -21.76
CA MET A 40 16.14 16.78 -20.92
C MET A 40 15.71 18.02 -20.11
N TYR A 41 14.67 18.73 -20.55
CA TYR A 41 14.26 20.02 -19.97
C TYR A 41 12.93 19.95 -19.24
N ILE A 42 11.99 19.14 -19.73
CA ILE A 42 10.62 19.01 -19.17
C ILE A 42 10.22 17.57 -18.82
N GLY A 43 11.17 16.62 -18.88
CA GLY A 43 10.97 15.23 -18.47
C GLY A 43 10.32 14.32 -19.50
N GLY A 44 9.87 14.84 -20.66
CA GLY A 44 9.21 14.04 -21.71
C GLY A 44 8.45 14.89 -22.72
N THR A 45 7.49 14.26 -23.42
CA THR A 45 6.53 14.91 -24.34
C THR A 45 5.10 14.42 -24.10
N ASP A 46 4.86 13.84 -22.93
CA ASP A 46 3.56 13.34 -22.50
C ASP A 46 2.67 14.45 -21.91
N GLU A 47 1.51 14.09 -21.38
CA GLU A 47 0.58 15.02 -20.74
C GLU A 47 1.21 15.73 -19.53
N ARG A 48 2.09 15.06 -18.77
CA ARG A 48 2.78 15.66 -17.63
C ARG A 48 3.71 16.78 -18.11
N ALA A 49 4.52 16.51 -19.11
CA ALA A 49 5.42 17.46 -19.74
C ALA A 49 4.66 18.64 -20.38
N TYR A 50 3.52 18.38 -21.01
CA TYR A 50 2.66 19.42 -21.58
C TYR A 50 2.20 20.43 -20.53
N HIS A 51 1.75 19.96 -19.36
CA HIS A 51 1.32 20.80 -18.24
C HIS A 51 2.51 21.46 -17.51
N HIS A 52 3.72 20.90 -17.63
CA HIS A 52 4.93 21.49 -17.05
C HIS A 52 5.25 22.86 -17.65
N LEU A 53 4.92 23.09 -18.93
CA LEU A 53 5.05 24.41 -19.56
C LEU A 53 4.24 25.48 -18.81
N PHE A 54 3.04 25.15 -18.37
CA PHE A 54 2.25 26.06 -17.52
C PHE A 54 2.91 26.30 -16.17
N ALA A 55 3.46 25.25 -15.54
CA ALA A 55 4.15 25.38 -14.27
C ALA A 55 5.30 26.39 -14.35
N GLU A 56 6.12 26.33 -15.40
CA GLU A 56 7.26 27.24 -15.59
C GLU A 56 6.82 28.71 -15.73
N VAL A 57 5.71 28.98 -16.43
CA VAL A 57 5.18 30.34 -16.55
C VAL A 57 4.57 30.83 -15.24
N LEU A 58 3.78 29.96 -14.57
CA LEU A 58 3.15 30.29 -13.29
C LEU A 58 4.20 30.52 -12.19
N ASP A 59 5.26 29.70 -12.15
CA ASP A 59 6.36 29.83 -11.19
C ASP A 59 7.10 31.16 -11.34
N ASN A 60 7.26 31.69 -12.56
CA ASN A 60 7.82 33.01 -12.77
C ASN A 60 6.96 34.13 -12.17
N SER A 61 5.64 34.03 -12.31
CA SER A 61 4.70 34.97 -11.70
C SER A 61 4.68 34.85 -10.18
N MET A 62 4.77 33.60 -9.65
CA MET A 62 4.89 33.35 -8.21
C MET A 62 6.19 33.89 -7.62
N ASP A 63 7.31 33.82 -8.34
CA ASP A 63 8.58 34.40 -7.89
C ASP A 63 8.49 35.95 -7.72
N GLU A 64 7.72 36.63 -8.58
CA GLU A 64 7.40 38.06 -8.37
C GLU A 64 6.53 38.29 -7.13
N ALA A 65 5.61 37.37 -6.83
CA ALA A 65 4.80 37.46 -5.63
C ALA A 65 5.62 37.18 -4.35
N VAL A 66 6.45 36.13 -4.34
CA VAL A 66 7.34 35.80 -3.23
C VAL A 66 8.35 36.90 -2.96
N ALA A 67 8.83 37.58 -4.00
CA ALA A 67 9.69 38.75 -3.88
C ALA A 67 8.94 40.03 -3.42
N GLY A 68 7.63 39.95 -3.18
CA GLY A 68 6.80 41.06 -2.69
C GLY A 68 6.41 42.10 -3.74
N HIS A 69 6.62 41.80 -5.02
CA HIS A 69 6.36 42.74 -6.12
C HIS A 69 5.02 42.50 -6.81
N ALA A 70 4.48 41.26 -6.79
CA ALA A 70 3.16 40.94 -7.30
C ALA A 70 2.21 40.58 -6.15
N THR A 71 0.95 40.95 -6.29
CA THR A 71 -0.16 40.60 -5.36
C THR A 71 -1.28 39.86 -6.09
N ARG A 72 -1.25 39.83 -7.42
CA ARG A 72 -2.28 39.24 -8.25
C ARG A 72 -1.66 38.50 -9.45
N ILE A 73 -2.14 37.30 -9.69
CA ILE A 73 -1.82 36.49 -10.86
C ILE A 73 -3.16 36.12 -11.53
N GLU A 74 -3.24 36.29 -12.85
CA GLU A 74 -4.42 35.95 -13.64
C GLU A 74 -4.07 34.83 -14.61
N ILE A 75 -4.91 33.78 -14.66
CA ILE A 75 -4.72 32.61 -15.53
C ILE A 75 -5.98 32.52 -16.41
N LYS A 76 -5.78 32.48 -17.73
CA LYS A 76 -6.87 32.35 -18.70
C LYS A 76 -6.59 31.21 -19.67
N LEU A 77 -7.49 30.23 -19.75
CA LEU A 77 -7.49 29.17 -20.74
C LEU A 77 -8.58 29.41 -21.77
N GLU A 78 -8.18 29.54 -23.04
CA GLU A 78 -9.07 29.84 -24.17
C GLU A 78 -9.44 28.56 -24.92
N ALA A 79 -10.60 28.54 -25.58
CA ALA A 79 -11.13 27.38 -26.32
C ALA A 79 -10.19 26.89 -27.43
N ASP A 80 -9.43 27.79 -28.05
CA ASP A 80 -8.46 27.48 -29.09
C ASP A 80 -7.12 26.90 -28.58
N GLY A 81 -7.03 26.67 -27.24
CA GLY A 81 -5.89 26.05 -26.58
C GLY A 81 -4.79 27.02 -26.18
N PHE A 82 -4.98 28.35 -26.34
CA PHE A 82 -4.07 29.32 -25.74
C PHE A 82 -4.24 29.39 -24.24
N LEU A 83 -3.12 29.47 -23.55
CA LEU A 83 -3.04 29.69 -22.11
C LEU A 83 -2.30 30.98 -21.84
N THR A 84 -2.93 31.87 -21.05
CA THR A 84 -2.35 33.15 -20.64
C THR A 84 -2.11 33.14 -19.14
N VAL A 85 -0.93 33.53 -18.70
CA VAL A 85 -0.60 33.82 -17.29
C VAL A 85 -0.09 35.25 -17.22
N SER A 86 -0.71 36.06 -16.35
CA SER A 86 -0.37 37.46 -16.16
C SER A 86 -0.16 37.75 -14.69
N ASP A 87 0.83 38.58 -14.36
CA ASP A 87 1.08 39.13 -13.02
C ASP A 87 1.04 40.65 -13.01
N ASN A 88 0.91 41.20 -11.80
CA ASN A 88 1.01 42.65 -11.58
C ASN A 88 2.35 43.00 -10.92
N GLY A 89 3.42 42.26 -11.20
CA GLY A 89 4.76 42.45 -10.68
C GLY A 89 5.52 43.64 -11.33
N ARG A 90 6.84 43.59 -11.31
CA ARG A 90 7.71 44.65 -11.88
C ARG A 90 7.70 44.68 -13.41
N GLY A 91 7.36 43.58 -14.04
CA GLY A 91 7.54 43.36 -15.48
C GLY A 91 8.99 43.01 -15.85
N ILE A 92 9.16 42.12 -16.82
CA ILE A 92 10.49 41.75 -17.35
C ILE A 92 11.21 43.02 -17.88
N PRO A 93 12.54 43.20 -17.65
CA PRO A 93 13.28 44.32 -18.21
C PRO A 93 13.21 44.33 -19.75
N VAL A 94 12.98 45.50 -20.30
CA VAL A 94 12.85 45.75 -21.76
C VAL A 94 14.02 46.49 -22.35
N ASP A 95 14.93 46.99 -21.50
CA ASP A 95 16.13 47.69 -21.89
C ASP A 95 17.08 46.80 -22.71
N PRO A 96 17.97 47.39 -23.53
CA PRO A 96 19.02 46.65 -24.24
C PRO A 96 19.89 45.85 -23.26
N HIS A 97 20.13 44.56 -23.55
CA HIS A 97 20.95 43.72 -22.68
C HIS A 97 22.44 44.07 -22.78
N PRO A 98 23.19 44.25 -21.66
CA PRO A 98 24.59 44.68 -21.69
C PRO A 98 25.51 43.83 -22.57
N LYS A 99 25.34 42.50 -22.58
CA LYS A 99 26.10 41.56 -23.42
C LYS A 99 25.58 41.47 -24.86
N PHE A 100 24.33 41.88 -25.11
CA PHE A 100 23.66 41.82 -26.42
C PHE A 100 22.98 43.15 -26.74
N PRO A 101 23.72 44.21 -27.05
CA PRO A 101 23.18 45.59 -27.18
C PRO A 101 22.10 45.75 -28.27
N LYS A 102 22.03 44.80 -29.21
CA LYS A 102 21.01 44.79 -30.29
C LYS A 102 19.71 44.08 -29.90
N LYS A 103 19.67 43.45 -28.72
CA LYS A 103 18.52 42.71 -28.22
C LYS A 103 18.05 43.29 -26.90
N SER A 104 16.74 43.33 -26.68
CA SER A 104 16.19 43.67 -25.37
C SER A 104 16.48 42.54 -24.36
N ALA A 105 16.47 42.85 -23.06
CA ALA A 105 16.61 41.85 -22.02
C ALA A 105 15.48 40.80 -22.12
N LEU A 106 14.26 41.23 -22.47
CA LEU A 106 13.14 40.32 -22.75
C LEU A 106 13.50 39.31 -23.86
N GLU A 107 13.98 39.77 -25.02
CA GLU A 107 14.36 38.88 -26.12
C GLU A 107 15.46 37.91 -25.72
N VAL A 108 16.48 38.38 -24.95
CA VAL A 108 17.55 37.51 -24.46
C VAL A 108 17.02 36.43 -23.53
N ILE A 109 16.14 36.76 -22.57
CA ILE A 109 15.52 35.80 -21.64
C ILE A 109 14.68 34.77 -22.39
N MET A 110 13.97 35.19 -23.43
CA MET A 110 13.10 34.28 -24.22
C MET A 110 13.88 33.38 -25.17
N THR A 111 15.07 33.79 -25.65
CA THR A 111 15.79 33.09 -26.73
C THR A 111 17.13 32.50 -26.35
N THR A 112 17.54 32.65 -25.09
CA THR A 112 18.84 32.16 -24.63
C THR A 112 18.69 31.33 -23.37
N LEU A 113 19.27 30.13 -23.37
CA LEU A 113 19.33 29.27 -22.17
C LEU A 113 20.27 29.92 -21.14
N HIS A 114 19.99 29.67 -19.87
CA HIS A 114 20.78 30.19 -18.75
C HIS A 114 20.87 31.74 -18.74
N ALA A 115 19.79 32.40 -19.18
CA ALA A 115 19.63 33.84 -19.10
C ALA A 115 18.48 34.17 -18.11
N GLY A 116 18.78 35.01 -17.10
CA GLY A 116 17.76 35.41 -16.12
C GLY A 116 18.33 36.22 -14.97
N GLY A 117 17.47 36.97 -14.28
CA GLY A 117 17.82 37.78 -13.11
C GLY A 117 17.95 37.00 -11.79
N LYS A 118 17.73 35.70 -11.80
CA LYS A 118 17.69 34.85 -10.61
C LYS A 118 19.05 34.19 -10.27
N PHE A 119 20.08 34.45 -11.03
CA PHE A 119 21.47 34.00 -10.77
C PHE A 119 22.20 34.82 -9.71
N SER A 120 21.64 35.92 -9.25
CA SER A 120 22.21 36.72 -8.19
C SER A 120 21.18 37.05 -7.12
N ASP A 121 21.59 37.00 -5.86
CA ASP A 121 20.76 37.29 -4.68
C ASP A 121 20.24 38.74 -4.62
N LYS A 122 20.59 39.57 -5.60
CA LYS A 122 20.22 41.00 -5.64
C LYS A 122 18.74 41.22 -6.01
N ALA A 123 18.16 40.36 -6.83
CA ALA A 123 16.81 40.55 -7.36
C ALA A 123 15.79 39.63 -6.73
N TYR A 124 16.19 38.42 -6.30
CA TYR A 124 15.35 37.40 -5.69
C TYR A 124 16.13 36.64 -4.61
N GLU A 125 15.63 36.63 -3.38
CA GLU A 125 16.28 35.91 -2.27
C GLU A 125 15.90 34.42 -2.24
N THR A 126 14.64 34.09 -2.57
CA THR A 126 14.07 32.75 -2.52
C THR A 126 13.22 32.46 -3.75
N ALA A 127 13.87 32.30 -4.92
CA ALA A 127 13.18 32.00 -6.16
C ALA A 127 13.02 30.47 -6.36
N GLY A 128 11.95 30.08 -7.04
CA GLY A 128 11.74 28.69 -7.52
C GLY A 128 12.53 28.39 -8.80
N GLY A 129 12.60 29.35 -9.70
CA GLY A 129 13.29 29.24 -11.00
C GLY A 129 14.78 29.53 -10.91
N LEU A 130 15.62 28.52 -10.63
CA LEU A 130 17.07 28.69 -10.39
C LEU A 130 17.94 28.55 -11.64
N HIS A 131 17.44 27.84 -12.67
CA HIS A 131 18.27 27.45 -13.81
C HIS A 131 18.28 28.47 -14.99
N GLY A 132 17.35 29.45 -14.96
CA GLY A 132 17.24 30.47 -16.03
C GLY A 132 16.89 29.87 -17.39
N VAL A 133 16.18 28.76 -17.44
CA VAL A 133 15.81 28.07 -18.68
C VAL A 133 14.28 27.92 -18.88
N GLY A 134 13.47 27.99 -17.84
CA GLY A 134 12.04 27.66 -17.90
C GLY A 134 11.29 28.41 -19.00
N ILE A 135 11.36 29.74 -19.01
CA ILE A 135 10.60 30.53 -20.01
C ILE A 135 11.15 30.37 -21.44
N SER A 136 12.47 30.22 -21.61
CA SER A 136 13.04 29.95 -22.93
C SER A 136 12.69 28.55 -23.44
N VAL A 137 12.52 27.57 -22.54
CA VAL A 137 12.01 26.22 -22.85
C VAL A 137 10.53 26.31 -23.28
N VAL A 138 9.70 27.07 -22.57
CA VAL A 138 8.30 27.30 -22.97
C VAL A 138 8.26 27.91 -24.38
N ASN A 139 9.10 28.92 -24.67
CA ASN A 139 9.19 29.50 -25.99
C ASN A 139 9.61 28.50 -27.06
N ALA A 140 10.67 27.72 -26.81
CA ALA A 140 11.16 26.72 -27.74
C ALA A 140 10.11 25.65 -28.10
N LEU A 141 9.28 25.26 -27.12
CA LEU A 141 8.29 24.16 -27.24
C LEU A 141 6.88 24.66 -27.53
N SER A 142 6.70 25.95 -27.80
CA SER A 142 5.42 26.54 -28.19
C SER A 142 5.40 26.92 -29.67
N GLU A 143 4.27 26.69 -30.30
CA GLU A 143 4.00 27.13 -31.67
C GLU A 143 4.00 28.66 -31.76
N LEU A 144 3.37 29.30 -30.75
CA LEU A 144 3.30 30.73 -30.62
C LEU A 144 3.40 31.14 -29.16
N VAL A 145 4.20 32.17 -28.89
CA VAL A 145 4.26 32.85 -27.59
C VAL A 145 4.14 34.35 -27.85
N GLU A 146 3.22 34.99 -27.13
CA GLU A 146 3.09 36.43 -27.07
C GLU A 146 3.43 36.90 -25.65
N VAL A 147 4.35 37.82 -25.52
CA VAL A 147 4.73 38.42 -24.24
C VAL A 147 4.38 39.89 -24.26
N GLU A 148 3.55 40.30 -23.31
CA GLU A 148 3.30 41.71 -23.01
C GLU A 148 3.97 42.10 -21.70
N VAL A 149 4.62 43.23 -21.69
CA VAL A 149 5.26 43.80 -20.49
C VAL A 149 4.77 45.24 -20.30
N ALA A 150 4.10 45.47 -19.17
CA ALA A 150 3.72 46.79 -18.73
C ALA A 150 4.74 47.29 -17.70
N ARG A 151 5.62 48.21 -18.11
CA ARG A 151 6.70 48.75 -17.30
C ARG A 151 6.88 50.23 -17.56
N ASP A 152 7.17 51.01 -16.52
CA ASP A 152 7.37 52.44 -16.61
C ASP A 152 6.24 53.21 -17.33
N LYS A 153 4.97 52.75 -17.06
CA LYS A 153 3.73 53.28 -17.65
C LYS A 153 3.60 53.06 -19.17
N VAL A 154 4.39 52.17 -19.75
CA VAL A 154 4.38 51.82 -21.17
C VAL A 154 4.11 50.34 -21.34
N LEU A 155 3.29 49.98 -22.32
CA LEU A 155 3.07 48.60 -22.73
C LEU A 155 3.98 48.25 -23.89
N TYR A 156 4.72 47.19 -23.74
CA TYR A 156 5.56 46.59 -24.78
C TYR A 156 5.03 45.20 -25.13
N ARG A 157 5.22 44.77 -26.38
CA ARG A 157 4.83 43.44 -26.87
C ARG A 157 5.92 42.86 -27.76
N GLN A 158 6.13 41.55 -27.67
CA GLN A 158 6.96 40.79 -28.61
C GLN A 158 6.36 39.39 -28.79
N CYS A 159 6.33 38.91 -30.04
CA CYS A 159 5.87 37.60 -30.40
C CYS A 159 7.03 36.69 -30.79
N PHE A 160 6.86 35.39 -30.49
CA PHE A 160 7.84 34.35 -30.79
C PHE A 160 7.11 33.13 -31.36
N SER A 161 7.78 32.38 -32.23
CA SER A 161 7.30 31.11 -32.74
C SER A 161 8.43 30.09 -32.69
N ARG A 162 8.19 28.95 -32.02
CA ARG A 162 9.16 27.86 -31.94
C ARG A 162 10.55 28.29 -31.51
N GLY A 163 10.62 29.20 -30.55
CA GLY A 163 11.86 29.72 -30.00
C GLY A 163 12.46 30.92 -30.73
N LEU A 164 11.91 31.31 -31.87
CA LEU A 164 12.44 32.42 -32.72
C LEU A 164 11.57 33.67 -32.60
N PRO A 165 12.15 34.85 -32.46
CA PRO A 165 11.39 36.11 -32.45
C PRO A 165 10.77 36.36 -33.82
N GLN A 166 9.49 36.78 -33.85
CA GLN A 166 8.74 37.09 -35.06
C GLN A 166 8.81 38.57 -35.43
N GLY A 167 9.51 39.36 -34.64
CA GLY A 167 9.71 40.77 -34.82
C GLY A 167 10.55 41.37 -33.68
N LYS A 168 10.80 42.65 -33.77
CA LYS A 168 11.43 43.39 -32.66
C LYS A 168 10.44 43.70 -31.57
N LEU A 169 10.93 44.01 -30.37
CA LEU A 169 10.11 44.50 -29.28
C LEU A 169 9.39 45.79 -29.72
N GLU A 170 8.05 45.75 -29.67
CA GLU A 170 7.17 46.84 -30.06
C GLU A 170 6.70 47.64 -28.85
N LYS A 171 6.68 48.95 -28.96
CA LYS A 171 6.05 49.85 -28.00
C LYS A 171 4.59 50.04 -28.44
N VAL A 172 3.65 49.36 -27.72
CA VAL A 172 2.24 49.36 -28.08
C VAL A 172 1.55 50.69 -27.72
N GLY A 173 1.87 51.24 -26.54
CA GLY A 173 1.26 52.49 -26.10
C GLY A 173 1.48 52.79 -24.60
N ALA A 174 0.76 53.81 -24.13
CA ALA A 174 0.78 54.19 -22.72
C ALA A 174 -0.08 53.21 -21.88
N ALA A 175 0.42 52.79 -20.72
CA ALA A 175 -0.28 51.88 -19.79
C ALA A 175 -0.13 52.38 -18.34
N PRO A 176 -0.69 53.56 -17.99
CA PRO A 176 -0.44 54.20 -16.70
C PRO A 176 -0.93 53.40 -15.49
N ASN A 177 -1.96 52.57 -15.67
CA ASN A 177 -2.60 51.79 -14.60
C ASN A 177 -2.29 50.28 -14.68
N ARG A 178 -1.34 49.88 -15.57
CA ARG A 178 -0.93 48.48 -15.74
C ARG A 178 0.56 48.35 -15.44
N ARG A 179 0.90 47.27 -14.74
CA ARG A 179 2.28 46.84 -14.54
C ARG A 179 2.34 45.32 -14.53
N GLY A 180 3.51 44.72 -14.78
CA GLY A 180 3.75 43.30 -14.74
C GLY A 180 3.97 42.68 -16.11
N THR A 181 3.98 41.37 -16.15
CA THR A 181 4.19 40.56 -17.36
C THR A 181 2.97 39.71 -17.66
N SER A 182 2.63 39.58 -18.94
CA SER A 182 1.63 38.62 -19.43
C SER A 182 2.29 37.74 -20.50
N VAL A 183 2.19 36.43 -20.30
CA VAL A 183 2.69 35.42 -21.25
C VAL A 183 1.50 34.60 -21.75
N LYS A 184 1.20 34.75 -23.03
CA LYS A 184 0.21 33.97 -23.75
C LYS A 184 0.93 32.96 -24.65
N PHE A 185 0.61 31.67 -24.57
CA PHE A 185 1.32 30.66 -25.35
C PHE A 185 0.40 29.50 -25.74
N ARG A 186 0.78 28.80 -26.81
CA ARG A 186 0.19 27.54 -27.25
C ARG A 186 1.30 26.53 -27.55
N PRO A 187 1.33 25.37 -26.86
CA PRO A 187 2.36 24.34 -27.10
C PRO A 187 2.34 23.83 -28.55
N ASP A 188 3.53 23.50 -29.07
CA ASP A 188 3.71 23.09 -30.45
C ASP A 188 3.25 21.65 -30.71
N THR A 189 2.28 21.47 -31.59
CA THR A 189 1.76 20.15 -31.98
C THR A 189 2.82 19.27 -32.66
N GLN A 190 3.88 19.83 -33.24
CA GLN A 190 5.01 19.07 -33.78
C GLN A 190 5.79 18.33 -32.70
N ILE A 191 5.77 18.81 -31.46
CA ILE A 191 6.48 18.22 -30.32
C ILE A 191 5.53 17.30 -29.53
N PHE A 192 4.32 17.78 -29.26
CA PHE A 192 3.37 17.11 -28.35
C PHE A 192 2.28 16.29 -29.06
N GLY A 193 2.20 16.41 -30.39
CA GLY A 193 1.13 15.79 -31.19
C GLY A 193 -0.19 16.58 -31.11
N GLU A 194 -1.10 16.27 -32.04
CA GLU A 194 -2.36 17.01 -32.21
C GLU A 194 -3.42 16.72 -31.14
N LYS A 195 -3.26 15.63 -30.38
CA LYS A 195 -4.27 15.17 -29.41
C LYS A 195 -4.13 15.75 -28.02
N LEU A 196 -2.93 16.19 -27.64
CA LEU A 196 -2.72 16.74 -26.31
C LEU A 196 -3.35 18.13 -26.18
N ARG A 197 -3.99 18.36 -25.04
CA ARG A 197 -4.61 19.64 -24.65
C ARG A 197 -4.39 19.87 -23.17
N PHE A 198 -4.43 21.13 -22.77
CA PHE A 198 -4.51 21.46 -21.33
C PHE A 198 -5.80 20.91 -20.74
N ARG A 199 -5.67 20.29 -19.57
CA ARG A 199 -6.82 19.85 -18.77
C ARG A 199 -7.19 20.90 -17.75
N PRO A 200 -8.38 21.54 -17.85
CA PRO A 200 -8.80 22.59 -16.91
C PRO A 200 -8.66 22.19 -15.45
N ALA A 201 -9.07 20.96 -15.09
CA ALA A 201 -8.98 20.46 -13.72
C ALA A 201 -7.53 20.45 -13.19
N ARG A 202 -6.57 20.06 -14.01
CA ARG A 202 -5.16 20.02 -13.62
C ARG A 202 -4.57 21.41 -13.46
N LEU A 203 -4.86 22.31 -14.40
CA LEU A 203 -4.43 23.71 -14.33
C LEU A 203 -5.03 24.40 -13.09
N PHE A 204 -6.33 24.20 -12.84
CA PHE A 204 -7.00 24.77 -11.67
C PHE A 204 -6.40 24.28 -10.35
N GLN A 205 -6.11 22.97 -10.24
CA GLN A 205 -5.46 22.42 -9.06
C GLN A 205 -4.05 23.00 -8.85
N MET A 206 -3.26 23.17 -9.92
CA MET A 206 -1.94 23.78 -9.86
C MET A 206 -2.04 25.26 -9.42
N ALA A 207 -2.96 26.02 -9.99
CA ALA A 207 -3.24 27.42 -9.62
C ALA A 207 -3.64 27.53 -8.14
N ARG A 208 -4.55 26.68 -7.69
CA ARG A 208 -5.03 26.63 -6.31
C ARG A 208 -3.92 26.25 -5.32
N SER A 209 -3.07 25.28 -5.68
CA SER A 209 -1.91 24.92 -4.88
C SER A 209 -0.96 26.11 -4.66
N LYS A 210 -0.71 26.92 -5.70
CA LYS A 210 0.13 28.12 -5.57
C LYS A 210 -0.48 29.18 -4.66
N ALA A 211 -1.81 29.36 -4.72
CA ALA A 211 -2.51 30.32 -3.85
C ALA A 211 -2.43 29.93 -2.36
N TYR A 212 -2.43 28.63 -2.03
CA TYR A 212 -2.20 28.18 -0.65
C TYR A 212 -0.76 28.40 -0.17
N LEU A 213 0.22 28.27 -1.07
CA LEU A 213 1.64 28.30 -0.72
C LEU A 213 2.18 29.69 -0.41
N TYR A 214 1.49 30.74 -0.81
CA TYR A 214 1.93 32.10 -0.54
C TYR A 214 0.78 32.99 -0.12
N ARG A 215 0.71 33.29 1.17
CA ARG A 215 -0.30 34.20 1.76
C ARG A 215 -0.18 35.59 1.16
N GLY A 216 -1.29 36.19 0.77
CA GLY A 216 -1.33 37.54 0.22
C GLY A 216 -1.23 37.63 -1.29
N VAL A 217 -1.17 36.50 -2.01
CA VAL A 217 -1.39 36.49 -3.46
C VAL A 217 -2.84 36.10 -3.77
N GLU A 218 -3.44 36.82 -4.70
CA GLU A 218 -4.74 36.52 -5.29
C GLU A 218 -4.52 35.89 -6.66
N VAL A 219 -4.95 34.64 -6.84
CA VAL A 219 -4.87 33.96 -8.14
C VAL A 219 -6.28 33.93 -8.76
N ARG A 220 -6.46 34.57 -9.89
CA ARG A 220 -7.70 34.59 -10.66
C ARG A 220 -7.65 33.55 -11.73
N TRP A 221 -8.63 32.67 -11.72
CA TRP A 221 -8.82 31.62 -12.70
C TRP A 221 -9.95 32.00 -13.65
N ASN A 222 -9.72 31.83 -14.96
CA ASN A 222 -10.70 31.96 -16.00
C ASN A 222 -10.49 30.84 -17.05
N CYS A 223 -11.53 30.09 -17.33
CA CYS A 223 -11.52 29.00 -18.31
C CYS A 223 -12.72 29.16 -19.22
N ASP A 224 -12.52 29.03 -20.54
CA ASP A 224 -13.63 29.02 -21.46
C ASP A 224 -14.61 27.90 -21.11
N PRO A 225 -15.92 28.20 -20.94
CA PRO A 225 -16.91 27.21 -20.57
C PRO A 225 -17.01 26.02 -21.54
N ALA A 226 -16.67 26.22 -22.83
CA ALA A 226 -16.67 25.14 -23.81
C ALA A 226 -15.65 24.02 -23.53
N LEU A 227 -14.66 24.28 -22.67
CA LEU A 227 -13.64 23.31 -22.26
C LEU A 227 -14.03 22.52 -21.01
N LEU A 228 -15.14 22.89 -20.37
CA LEU A 228 -15.61 22.28 -19.12
C LEU A 228 -16.74 21.29 -19.43
N PRO A 229 -16.67 20.03 -18.99
CA PRO A 229 -17.82 19.12 -19.01
C PRO A 229 -19.01 19.67 -18.25
N GLU A 230 -20.24 19.29 -18.62
CA GLU A 230 -21.46 19.75 -17.95
C GLU A 230 -21.51 19.41 -16.45
N ASP A 231 -20.89 18.31 -16.04
CA ASP A 231 -20.77 17.84 -14.65
C ASP A 231 -19.46 18.29 -13.98
N SER A 232 -18.76 19.27 -14.57
CA SER A 232 -17.47 19.72 -14.07
C SER A 232 -17.58 20.33 -12.67
N LYS A 233 -16.74 19.84 -11.75
CA LYS A 233 -16.56 20.46 -10.42
C LYS A 233 -15.66 21.71 -10.46
N ILE A 234 -15.05 22.00 -11.62
CA ILE A 234 -14.18 23.16 -11.80
C ILE A 234 -15.02 24.32 -12.30
N PRO A 235 -15.00 25.47 -11.63
CA PRO A 235 -15.71 26.65 -12.09
C PRO A 235 -15.05 27.27 -13.32
N ALA A 236 -15.83 27.92 -14.17
CA ALA A 236 -15.30 28.70 -15.29
C ALA A 236 -14.48 29.91 -14.79
N GLU A 237 -14.90 30.52 -13.68
CA GLU A 237 -14.22 31.63 -13.05
C GLU A 237 -14.10 31.40 -11.54
N ALA A 238 -12.94 31.76 -10.97
CA ALA A 238 -12.71 31.71 -9.53
C ALA A 238 -11.65 32.72 -9.09
N VAL A 239 -11.78 33.19 -7.86
CA VAL A 239 -10.76 33.96 -7.15
C VAL A 239 -10.24 33.10 -6.01
N LEU A 240 -8.96 32.74 -6.06
CA LEU A 240 -8.29 31.87 -5.12
C LEU A 240 -7.40 32.73 -4.22
N SER A 241 -7.78 32.88 -2.96
CA SER A 241 -7.02 33.63 -1.96
C SER A 241 -7.20 32.97 -0.60
N TYR A 242 -6.10 32.60 0.03
CA TYR A 242 -6.09 31.80 1.26
C TYR A 242 -5.24 32.49 2.34
N PRO A 243 -5.88 33.26 3.24
CA PRO A 243 -5.16 34.07 4.22
C PRO A 243 -4.42 33.25 5.28
N ASN A 244 -4.88 32.03 5.57
CA ASN A 244 -4.22 31.11 6.51
C ASN A 244 -3.29 30.11 5.81
N GLY A 245 -3.14 30.19 4.48
CA GLY A 245 -2.17 29.39 3.71
C GLY A 245 -2.43 27.88 3.78
N LEU A 246 -1.44 27.09 4.22
CA LEU A 246 -1.54 25.64 4.30
C LEU A 246 -2.60 25.16 5.30
N ALA A 247 -2.95 25.93 6.31
CA ALA A 247 -4.02 25.60 7.23
C ALA A 247 -5.38 25.54 6.51
N ASP A 248 -5.68 26.53 5.66
CA ASP A 248 -6.93 26.53 4.87
C ASP A 248 -6.99 25.30 3.94
N GLN A 249 -5.86 24.90 3.35
CA GLN A 249 -5.78 23.70 2.51
C GLN A 249 -6.01 22.42 3.33
N LEU A 250 -5.46 22.34 4.53
CA LEU A 250 -5.64 21.19 5.40
C LEU A 250 -7.10 21.05 5.83
N ASP A 251 -7.72 22.14 6.26
CA ASP A 251 -9.12 22.18 6.71
C ASP A 251 -10.06 21.68 5.61
N GLU A 252 -9.82 22.06 4.35
CA GLU A 252 -10.60 21.56 3.23
C GLU A 252 -10.45 20.04 3.03
N VAL A 253 -9.23 19.50 3.16
CA VAL A 253 -8.97 18.07 3.01
C VAL A 253 -9.58 17.25 4.15
N PHE A 254 -9.67 17.85 5.34
CA PHE A 254 -10.18 17.19 6.55
C PHE A 254 -11.64 17.53 6.89
N HIS A 255 -12.33 18.35 6.10
CA HIS A 255 -13.68 18.85 6.37
C HIS A 255 -14.66 17.76 6.84
N ASP A 256 -14.62 16.56 6.21
CA ASP A 256 -15.54 15.46 6.53
C ASP A 256 -14.85 14.30 7.26
N LYS A 257 -13.67 14.50 7.84
CA LYS A 257 -12.88 13.43 8.46
C LYS A 257 -12.74 13.62 9.97
N ALA A 258 -13.00 12.53 10.70
CA ALA A 258 -12.75 12.51 12.14
C ALA A 258 -11.24 12.47 12.41
N THR A 259 -10.74 13.48 13.09
CA THR A 259 -9.34 13.61 13.50
C THR A 259 -9.08 13.00 14.88
N ILE A 260 -7.84 12.67 15.18
CA ILE A 260 -7.38 12.19 16.49
C ILE A 260 -7.41 13.34 17.50
N THR A 261 -6.93 14.51 17.06
CA THR A 261 -6.92 15.76 17.83
C THR A 261 -7.95 16.72 17.24
N GLU A 262 -8.61 17.51 18.08
CA GLU A 262 -9.63 18.49 17.64
C GLU A 262 -9.02 19.61 16.79
N THR A 263 -7.76 19.97 17.10
CA THR A 263 -7.03 21.00 16.37
C THR A 263 -5.85 20.41 15.64
N ALA A 264 -5.64 20.84 14.39
CA ALA A 264 -4.44 20.53 13.63
C ALA A 264 -3.22 21.23 14.22
N PHE A 265 -2.04 20.60 14.09
CA PHE A 265 -0.79 21.26 14.41
C PHE A 265 -0.31 22.07 13.21
N THR A 266 -0.46 23.39 13.29
CA THR A 266 -0.09 24.34 12.24
C THR A 266 0.95 25.32 12.73
N GLY A 267 1.76 25.84 11.82
CA GLY A 267 2.74 26.87 12.17
C GLY A 267 3.36 27.53 10.98
N LEU A 268 3.84 28.74 11.26
CA LEU A 268 4.62 29.56 10.33
C LEU A 268 5.77 30.19 11.13
N VAL A 269 7.00 29.93 10.70
CA VAL A 269 8.21 30.48 11.32
C VAL A 269 9.07 31.12 10.23
N ASP A 270 9.38 32.39 10.44
CA ASP A 270 10.35 33.13 9.61
C ASP A 270 11.64 33.28 10.41
N MET A 271 12.71 32.68 9.92
CA MET A 271 14.05 32.74 10.51
C MET A 271 14.99 33.71 9.72
N GLY A 272 14.39 34.64 9.03
CA GLY A 272 15.11 35.67 8.27
C GLY A 272 16.01 35.08 7.18
N LYS A 273 17.32 35.26 7.30
CA LYS A 273 18.29 34.80 6.28
C LYS A 273 18.39 33.28 6.16
N GLU A 274 18.01 32.54 7.18
CA GLU A 274 18.06 31.07 7.16
C GLU A 274 16.91 30.47 6.34
N GLY A 275 15.76 31.16 6.30
CA GLY A 275 14.60 30.75 5.55
C GLY A 275 13.30 30.85 6.31
N LYS A 276 12.23 30.37 5.71
CA LYS A 276 10.87 30.36 6.25
C LYS A 276 10.28 28.97 6.14
N VAL A 277 9.58 28.53 7.18
CA VAL A 277 8.92 27.22 7.23
C VAL A 277 7.46 27.39 7.58
N GLU A 278 6.58 26.80 6.79
CA GLU A 278 5.14 26.71 7.05
C GLU A 278 4.72 25.26 7.01
N TRP A 279 3.85 24.85 7.95
CA TRP A 279 3.31 23.51 7.99
C TRP A 279 1.88 23.47 8.50
N ALA A 280 1.18 22.42 8.10
CA ALA A 280 -0.12 22.04 8.64
C ALA A 280 -0.21 20.51 8.62
N ILE A 281 -0.51 19.90 9.77
CA ILE A 281 -0.67 18.46 9.90
C ILE A 281 -1.86 18.13 10.80
N ALA A 282 -2.61 17.11 10.42
CA ALA A 282 -3.64 16.49 11.24
C ALA A 282 -3.58 14.96 11.09
N TRP A 283 -4.11 14.25 12.08
CA TRP A 283 -4.08 12.80 12.17
C TRP A 283 -5.49 12.21 12.14
N THR A 284 -5.69 11.10 11.45
CA THR A 284 -6.98 10.41 11.33
C THR A 284 -6.86 8.92 11.62
N ARG A 285 -7.94 8.31 12.13
CA ARG A 285 -8.02 6.86 12.34
C ARG A 285 -8.27 6.09 11.04
N ALA A 286 -9.01 6.69 10.12
CA ALA A 286 -9.56 6.00 8.94
C ALA A 286 -8.68 6.10 7.68
N GLY A 287 -7.54 6.86 7.73
CA GLY A 287 -6.74 7.11 6.53
C GLY A 287 -7.46 7.98 5.47
N PHE A 288 -7.00 7.93 4.23
CA PHE A 288 -7.50 8.75 3.10
C PHE A 288 -7.91 7.86 1.91
N GLY A 289 -8.99 7.08 2.06
CA GLY A 289 -9.40 6.11 1.06
C GLY A 289 -8.45 4.91 1.03
N GLU A 290 -7.87 4.60 -0.13
CA GLU A 290 -6.89 3.51 -0.28
C GLU A 290 -5.52 3.85 0.35
N ALA A 291 -5.23 5.13 0.60
CA ALA A 291 -3.99 5.59 1.22
C ALA A 291 -4.14 5.76 2.73
N ASP A 292 -3.17 5.26 3.49
CA ASP A 292 -3.13 5.41 4.94
C ASP A 292 -2.92 6.87 5.36
N GLY A 293 -2.10 7.64 4.63
CA GLY A 293 -1.82 9.05 4.85
C GLY A 293 -1.23 9.71 3.60
N PHE A 294 -0.99 11.02 3.66
CA PHE A 294 -0.29 11.73 2.60
C PHE A 294 0.69 12.78 3.17
N ALA A 295 1.76 13.04 2.42
CA ALA A 295 2.63 14.18 2.62
C ALA A 295 2.75 14.96 1.30
N ARG A 296 2.49 16.25 1.35
CA ARG A 296 2.73 17.17 0.23
C ARG A 296 3.71 18.22 0.70
N SER A 297 4.89 18.22 0.12
CA SER A 297 5.95 19.13 0.48
C SER A 297 6.39 20.00 -0.69
N TYR A 298 6.86 21.19 -0.35
CA TYR A 298 7.20 22.23 -1.31
C TYR A 298 8.48 22.96 -0.88
N CYS A 299 9.27 23.38 -1.86
CA CYS A 299 10.41 24.27 -1.66
C CYS A 299 10.33 25.43 -2.63
N ASN A 300 10.32 26.67 -2.11
CA ASN A 300 10.16 27.89 -2.91
C ASN A 300 8.96 27.80 -3.87
N THR A 301 7.83 27.36 -3.37
CA THR A 301 6.57 27.06 -4.09
C THR A 301 6.60 25.87 -5.08
N ILE A 302 7.75 25.25 -5.31
CA ILE A 302 7.88 24.08 -6.20
C ILE A 302 7.49 22.82 -5.43
N PRO A 303 6.59 21.98 -5.97
CA PRO A 303 6.24 20.71 -5.34
C PRO A 303 7.43 19.74 -5.37
N THR A 304 7.62 19.02 -4.26
CA THR A 304 8.62 17.97 -4.12
C THR A 304 7.93 16.62 -3.83
N PRO A 305 7.36 15.97 -4.85
CA PRO A 305 6.54 14.76 -4.67
C PRO A 305 7.33 13.58 -4.07
N GLU A 306 8.64 13.54 -4.22
CA GLU A 306 9.52 12.56 -3.59
C GLU A 306 10.06 13.04 -2.21
N GLY A 307 9.51 14.14 -1.68
CA GLY A 307 9.92 14.72 -0.40
C GLY A 307 11.32 15.30 -0.42
N GLY A 308 12.09 14.99 0.60
CA GLY A 308 13.49 15.42 0.71
C GLY A 308 13.91 15.73 2.13
N THR A 309 15.01 16.50 2.26
CA THR A 309 15.63 16.83 3.56
C THR A 309 14.71 17.63 4.49
N HIS A 310 13.86 18.52 3.95
CA HIS A 310 12.88 19.29 4.72
C HIS A 310 11.80 18.38 5.34
N GLU A 311 11.27 17.42 4.60
CA GLU A 311 10.30 16.46 5.11
C GLU A 311 10.93 15.53 6.16
N ALA A 312 12.18 15.10 5.94
CA ALA A 312 12.92 14.30 6.91
C ALA A 312 13.13 15.09 8.22
N GLY A 313 13.42 16.39 8.16
CA GLY A 313 13.53 17.28 9.32
C GLY A 313 12.21 17.37 10.10
N PHE A 314 11.09 17.53 9.39
CA PHE A 314 9.76 17.55 10.00
C PHE A 314 9.42 16.24 10.73
N ARG A 315 9.61 15.10 10.05
CA ARG A 315 9.41 13.76 10.64
C ARG A 315 10.27 13.54 11.89
N SER A 316 11.51 14.02 11.88
CA SER A 316 12.41 13.95 13.02
C SER A 316 11.90 14.77 14.20
N ALA A 317 11.49 16.03 13.97
CA ALA A 317 10.97 16.92 14.99
C ALA A 317 9.74 16.36 15.69
N ILE A 318 8.73 15.92 14.92
CA ILE A 318 7.49 15.35 15.48
C ILE A 318 7.78 14.06 16.26
N THR A 319 8.63 13.18 15.74
CA THR A 319 8.96 11.91 16.41
C THR A 319 9.69 12.15 17.73
N LYS A 320 10.68 13.03 17.74
CA LYS A 320 11.43 13.37 18.96
C LYS A 320 10.54 14.06 19.99
N GLY A 321 9.72 15.04 19.56
CA GLY A 321 8.81 15.75 20.45
C GLY A 321 7.81 14.81 21.13
N LEU A 322 7.18 13.89 20.36
CA LEU A 322 6.21 12.96 20.94
C LEU A 322 6.87 11.92 21.89
N ARG A 323 8.09 11.46 21.57
CA ARG A 323 8.86 10.59 22.49
C ARG A 323 9.25 11.31 23.79
N ASN A 324 9.71 12.56 23.70
CA ASN A 324 10.02 13.38 24.86
C ASN A 324 8.77 13.59 25.72
N PHE A 325 7.64 13.87 25.11
CA PHE A 325 6.36 14.02 25.81
C PHE A 325 5.95 12.71 26.50
N ALA A 326 6.14 11.56 25.86
CA ALA A 326 5.90 10.24 26.46
C ALA A 326 6.80 9.99 27.70
N GLU A 327 8.06 10.38 27.64
CA GLU A 327 9.00 10.28 28.76
C GLU A 327 8.56 11.16 29.93
N LEU A 328 8.20 12.42 29.67
CA LEU A 328 7.70 13.37 30.66
C LEU A 328 6.39 12.91 31.32
N THR A 329 5.53 12.23 30.59
CA THR A 329 4.25 11.68 31.11
C THR A 329 4.39 10.27 31.68
N GLY A 330 5.58 9.69 31.72
CA GLY A 330 5.85 8.37 32.28
C GLY A 330 5.39 7.18 31.41
N GLN A 331 5.08 7.41 30.15
CA GLN A 331 4.63 6.40 29.20
C GLN A 331 5.82 5.63 28.59
N LYS A 332 6.26 4.56 29.26
CA LYS A 332 7.46 3.77 28.88
C LYS A 332 7.45 3.26 27.43
N LYS A 333 6.26 2.94 26.87
CA LYS A 333 6.11 2.45 25.49
C LYS A 333 6.30 3.53 24.43
N GLY A 334 6.33 4.80 24.81
CA GLY A 334 6.55 5.91 23.90
C GLY A 334 7.92 5.90 23.21
N GLY A 335 8.93 5.27 23.82
CA GLY A 335 10.26 5.09 23.22
C GLY A 335 10.27 4.28 21.92
N ASP A 336 9.31 3.37 21.74
CA ASP A 336 9.20 2.49 20.57
C ASP A 336 8.51 3.14 19.36
N ILE A 337 7.92 4.33 19.54
CA ILE A 337 7.24 5.08 18.46
C ILE A 337 8.26 5.46 17.38
N THR A 338 7.93 5.22 16.12
CA THR A 338 8.71 5.64 14.95
C THR A 338 7.98 6.72 14.16
N ALA A 339 8.70 7.37 13.24
CA ALA A 339 8.07 8.34 12.33
C ALA A 339 6.93 7.73 11.52
N GLU A 340 7.00 6.45 11.17
CA GLU A 340 5.95 5.75 10.43
C GLU A 340 4.66 5.63 11.24
N ASP A 341 4.77 5.34 12.54
CA ASP A 341 3.59 5.21 13.43
C ASP A 341 2.82 6.53 13.54
N ILE A 342 3.51 7.68 13.44
CA ILE A 342 2.89 9.01 13.54
C ILE A 342 2.42 9.50 12.16
N MET A 343 3.26 9.32 11.12
CA MET A 343 3.02 9.92 9.81
C MET A 343 2.15 9.06 8.89
N GLY A 344 2.08 7.75 9.13
CA GLY A 344 1.36 6.80 8.25
C GLY A 344 -0.13 7.10 8.08
N HIS A 345 -0.79 7.74 9.06
CA HIS A 345 -2.20 8.15 8.99
C HIS A 345 -2.37 9.65 9.21
N SER A 346 -1.41 10.44 8.75
CA SER A 346 -1.48 11.91 8.81
C SER A 346 -1.67 12.50 7.42
N GLY A 347 -2.26 13.69 7.37
CA GLY A 347 -2.18 14.57 6.22
C GLY A 347 -1.20 15.69 6.54
N LEU A 348 -0.02 15.67 5.89
CA LEU A 348 1.00 16.69 6.05
C LEU A 348 1.05 17.60 4.83
N LEU A 349 1.02 18.90 5.08
CA LEU A 349 1.37 19.96 4.15
C LEU A 349 2.59 20.69 4.72
N LEU A 350 3.67 20.81 3.94
CA LEU A 350 4.94 21.42 4.37
C LEU A 350 5.49 22.31 3.26
N SER A 351 5.80 23.56 3.56
CA SER A 351 6.43 24.49 2.64
C SER A 351 7.65 25.12 3.28
N VAL A 352 8.76 25.15 2.54
CA VAL A 352 9.98 25.82 2.95
C VAL A 352 10.39 26.86 1.90
N PHE A 353 10.86 28.02 2.36
CA PHE A 353 11.50 29.04 1.51
C PHE A 353 12.95 29.17 1.96
N ILE A 354 13.88 28.78 1.09
CA ILE A 354 15.31 28.79 1.38
C ILE A 354 16.09 29.37 0.19
N ARG A 355 17.27 29.88 0.48
CA ARG A 355 18.19 30.37 -0.54
C ARG A 355 18.92 29.21 -1.20
N ASN A 356 19.13 29.30 -2.50
CA ASN A 356 19.92 28.37 -3.29
C ASN A 356 19.57 26.87 -3.00
N PRO A 357 18.30 26.44 -3.15
CA PRO A 357 17.95 25.05 -2.94
C PRO A 357 18.58 24.17 -4.02
N GLU A 358 19.02 22.99 -3.59
CA GLU A 358 19.52 21.93 -4.45
C GLU A 358 18.47 20.82 -4.56
N PHE A 359 18.21 20.34 -5.77
CA PHE A 359 17.24 19.27 -6.04
C PHE A 359 17.91 18.08 -6.73
N VAL A 360 17.30 16.92 -6.60
CA VAL A 360 17.66 15.75 -7.37
C VAL A 360 16.98 15.85 -8.75
N GLY A 361 17.77 16.01 -9.82
CA GLY A 361 17.26 16.06 -11.19
C GLY A 361 16.63 17.41 -11.61
N GLN A 362 16.37 17.53 -12.91
CA GLN A 362 15.81 18.75 -13.52
C GLN A 362 14.34 19.00 -13.17
N THR A 363 13.57 17.94 -12.91
CA THR A 363 12.15 18.01 -12.54
C THR A 363 11.91 18.49 -11.11
N LYS A 364 12.98 18.63 -10.31
CA LYS A 364 12.97 19.14 -8.93
C LYS A 364 12.08 18.30 -7.97
N ASP A 365 11.89 17.04 -8.26
CA ASP A 365 10.96 16.16 -7.52
C ASP A 365 11.38 15.91 -6.06
N LYS A 366 12.65 16.11 -5.71
CA LYS A 366 13.19 15.88 -4.37
C LYS A 366 14.19 16.95 -3.95
N LEU A 367 14.00 17.53 -2.75
CA LEU A 367 14.96 18.48 -2.17
C LEU A 367 16.15 17.74 -1.54
N SER A 368 17.37 18.11 -1.91
CA SER A 368 18.63 17.54 -1.41
C SER A 368 19.42 18.43 -0.46
N THR A 369 19.09 19.72 -0.36
CA THR A 369 19.75 20.70 0.50
C THR A 369 19.81 20.24 1.95
N THR A 370 20.99 19.89 2.47
CA THR A 370 21.16 19.35 3.82
C THR A 370 20.78 20.33 4.93
N ALA A 371 20.99 21.64 4.71
CA ALA A 371 20.62 22.70 5.65
C ALA A 371 19.10 22.74 5.92
N ALA A 372 18.27 22.37 4.94
CA ALA A 372 16.83 22.36 5.09
C ALA A 372 16.32 21.37 6.16
N PHE A 373 17.05 20.27 6.39
CA PHE A 373 16.73 19.35 7.48
C PHE A 373 16.76 20.04 8.85
N ARG A 374 17.87 20.72 9.17
CA ARG A 374 18.04 21.40 10.46
C ARG A 374 17.12 22.60 10.60
N LEU A 375 16.93 23.35 9.53
CA LEU A 375 16.02 24.47 9.47
C LEU A 375 14.60 24.05 9.91
N VAL A 376 14.07 22.99 9.27
CA VAL A 376 12.72 22.51 9.58
C VAL A 376 12.65 21.84 10.94
N GLU A 377 13.64 21.01 11.30
CA GLU A 377 13.68 20.34 12.60
C GLU A 377 13.63 21.36 13.75
N ASN A 378 14.42 22.41 13.68
CA ASN A 378 14.46 23.46 14.72
C ASN A 378 13.18 24.29 14.75
N ALA A 379 12.67 24.71 13.57
CA ALA A 379 11.44 25.50 13.49
C ALA A 379 10.22 24.76 14.05
N VAL A 380 10.14 23.46 13.84
CA VAL A 380 8.97 22.63 14.20
C VAL A 380 9.06 22.14 15.63
N ARG A 381 10.22 21.72 16.10
CA ARG A 381 10.38 21.06 17.40
C ARG A 381 9.83 21.90 18.56
N ASP A 382 10.33 23.13 18.72
CA ASP A 382 9.94 23.98 19.85
C ASP A 382 8.44 24.33 19.81
N ARG A 383 7.89 24.50 18.60
CA ARG A 383 6.46 24.75 18.41
C ARG A 383 5.62 23.51 18.70
N PHE A 384 6.11 22.32 18.40
CA PHE A 384 5.42 21.08 18.70
C PHE A 384 5.41 20.79 20.20
N ASP A 385 6.53 21.00 20.90
CA ASP A 385 6.60 20.87 22.35
C ASP A 385 5.62 21.82 23.05
N HIS A 386 5.50 23.08 22.58
CA HIS A 386 4.50 24.04 23.08
C HIS A 386 3.07 23.59 22.76
N TRP A 387 2.82 23.08 21.57
CA TRP A 387 1.49 22.59 21.18
C TRP A 387 1.05 21.39 22.03
N LEU A 388 1.97 20.45 22.30
CA LEU A 388 1.73 19.31 23.21
C LEU A 388 1.44 19.77 24.64
N ALA A 389 2.19 20.74 25.14
CA ALA A 389 2.00 21.28 26.49
C ALA A 389 0.71 22.10 26.61
N GLY A 390 0.30 22.79 25.55
CA GLY A 390 -0.87 23.67 25.53
C GLY A 390 -2.23 22.95 25.59
N SER A 391 -2.27 21.68 25.19
CA SER A 391 -3.50 20.87 25.15
C SER A 391 -3.27 19.45 25.65
N PRO A 392 -3.02 19.21 26.96
CA PRO A 392 -2.62 17.91 27.49
C PRO A 392 -3.56 16.76 27.11
N LYS A 393 -4.88 16.98 27.12
CA LYS A 393 -5.87 15.95 26.77
C LYS A 393 -5.76 15.51 25.31
N GLU A 394 -5.55 16.45 24.39
CA GLU A 394 -5.39 16.17 22.97
C GLU A 394 -4.03 15.47 22.70
N SER A 395 -3.00 15.92 23.42
CA SER A 395 -1.66 15.33 23.34
C SER A 395 -1.64 13.89 23.84
N ASP A 396 -2.37 13.60 24.93
CA ASP A 396 -2.54 12.23 25.43
C ASP A 396 -3.30 11.34 24.43
N LYS A 397 -4.32 11.87 23.74
CA LYS A 397 -5.03 11.15 22.67
C LYS A 397 -4.06 10.80 21.53
N LEU A 398 -3.25 11.77 21.08
CA LEU A 398 -2.25 11.58 20.03
C LEU A 398 -1.18 10.57 20.45
N LEU A 399 -0.67 10.69 21.67
CA LEU A 399 0.35 9.77 22.22
C LEU A 399 -0.19 8.35 22.32
N THR A 400 -1.38 8.17 22.90
CA THR A 400 -2.01 6.84 23.02
C THR A 400 -2.21 6.21 21.65
N TRP A 401 -2.75 6.97 20.70
CA TRP A 401 -2.93 6.51 19.33
C TRP A 401 -1.59 6.11 18.67
N ALA A 402 -0.52 6.88 18.86
CA ALA A 402 0.80 6.57 18.31
C ALA A 402 1.42 5.31 18.95
N ILE A 403 1.21 5.09 20.26
CA ILE A 403 1.63 3.86 20.95
C ILE A 403 0.88 2.65 20.41
N ASP A 404 -0.46 2.73 20.23
CA ASP A 404 -1.26 1.65 19.66
C ASP A 404 -0.75 1.25 18.27
N ARG A 405 -0.40 2.23 17.45
CA ARG A 405 0.19 2.01 16.12
C ARG A 405 1.56 1.34 16.18
N ALA A 406 2.42 1.77 17.11
CA ALA A 406 3.72 1.15 17.33
C ALA A 406 3.58 -0.31 17.75
N GLU A 407 2.60 -0.63 18.61
CA GLU A 407 2.29 -2.00 19.03
C GLU A 407 1.74 -2.84 17.85
N GLU A 408 0.82 -2.30 17.06
CA GLU A 408 0.34 -2.95 15.84
C GLU A 408 1.46 -3.25 14.85
N ARG A 409 2.37 -2.27 14.61
CA ARG A 409 3.55 -2.46 13.76
C ARG A 409 4.46 -3.55 14.31
N ALA A 410 4.74 -3.53 15.62
CA ALA A 410 5.55 -4.57 16.27
C ALA A 410 4.91 -5.95 16.14
N ASN A 411 3.59 -6.06 16.33
CA ASN A 411 2.84 -7.30 16.16
C ASN A 411 2.83 -7.78 14.69
N ARG A 412 2.61 -6.88 13.73
CA ARG A 412 2.73 -7.19 12.29
C ARG A 412 4.14 -7.65 11.92
N ARG A 413 5.18 -7.04 12.51
CA ARG A 413 6.58 -7.43 12.29
C ARG A 413 6.87 -8.81 12.87
N LYS A 414 6.43 -9.10 14.10
CA LYS A 414 6.50 -10.44 14.69
C LYS A 414 5.76 -11.47 13.85
N GLN A 415 4.55 -11.17 13.38
CA GLN A 415 3.80 -12.05 12.48
C GLN A 415 4.50 -12.23 11.14
N LYS A 416 5.10 -11.19 10.55
CA LYS A 416 5.91 -11.29 9.32
C LYS A 416 7.21 -12.07 9.53
N GLU A 417 7.87 -11.95 10.69
CA GLU A 417 9.05 -12.75 11.03
C GLU A 417 8.68 -14.22 11.23
N ILE A 418 7.55 -14.50 11.89
CA ILE A 418 6.98 -15.84 12.02
C ILE A 418 6.60 -16.36 10.62
N SER A 419 5.97 -15.56 9.77
CA SER A 419 5.63 -15.95 8.41
C SER A 419 6.85 -16.04 7.50
N ARG A 420 7.91 -15.23 7.66
CA ARG A 420 9.18 -15.39 6.92
C ARG A 420 9.92 -16.65 7.32
N LYS A 421 9.95 -16.99 8.60
CA LYS A 421 10.43 -18.31 9.05
C LYS A 421 9.57 -19.44 8.49
N SER A 422 8.26 -19.21 8.22
CA SER A 422 7.38 -20.16 7.57
C SER A 422 7.44 -20.12 6.03
N VAL A 423 7.79 -19.01 5.39
CA VAL A 423 7.92 -18.89 3.92
C VAL A 423 9.16 -19.61 3.39
N THR A 424 10.27 -19.62 4.14
CA THR A 424 11.40 -20.49 3.84
C THR A 424 11.06 -21.98 4.06
N LYS A 425 10.03 -22.28 4.90
CA LYS A 425 9.44 -23.62 5.03
C LYS A 425 8.31 -23.90 4.02
N ARG A 426 7.67 -22.91 3.41
CA ARG A 426 6.61 -23.06 2.38
C ARG A 426 7.06 -23.74 1.09
N LEU A 427 8.33 -23.89 0.86
CA LEU A 427 8.89 -24.67 -0.25
C LEU A 427 9.05 -26.17 0.06
N ARG A 428 8.75 -26.63 1.30
CA ARG A 428 8.76 -28.04 1.68
C ARG A 428 7.53 -28.36 2.50
N LEU A 429 6.66 -29.21 1.94
CA LEU A 429 5.57 -29.87 2.68
C LEU A 429 6.13 -30.58 3.90
N PRO A 430 5.33 -30.78 4.97
CA PRO A 430 5.79 -31.51 6.16
C PRO A 430 6.41 -32.83 5.76
N GLY A 431 7.62 -33.13 6.23
CA GLY A 431 8.34 -34.36 5.84
C GLY A 431 7.61 -35.66 6.18
N LYS A 432 6.63 -35.59 7.11
CA LYS A 432 5.75 -36.71 7.48
C LYS A 432 4.53 -36.86 6.57
N LEU A 433 4.16 -35.83 5.79
CA LEU A 433 3.03 -35.88 4.86
C LEU A 433 3.36 -36.82 3.68
N ALA A 434 2.56 -37.86 3.50
CA ALA A 434 2.55 -38.67 2.29
C ALA A 434 1.46 -38.11 1.35
N ASP A 435 1.86 -37.19 0.45
CA ASP A 435 0.94 -36.48 -0.44
C ASP A 435 0.39 -37.36 -1.57
N CYS A 436 -0.72 -36.94 -2.18
CA CYS A 436 -1.28 -37.57 -3.37
C CYS A 436 -0.71 -36.96 -4.65
N ALA A 437 -0.89 -37.67 -5.78
CA ALA A 437 -0.35 -37.25 -7.07
C ALA A 437 -1.23 -36.27 -7.84
N ALA A 438 -2.47 -36.04 -7.42
CA ALA A 438 -3.40 -35.12 -8.04
C ALA A 438 -2.91 -33.68 -7.92
N LYS A 439 -3.09 -32.86 -8.98
CA LYS A 439 -2.61 -31.46 -9.05
C LYS A 439 -3.60 -30.45 -8.50
N GLY A 440 -4.85 -30.82 -8.28
CA GLY A 440 -5.94 -29.97 -7.76
C GLY A 440 -6.67 -30.63 -6.61
N PRO A 441 -7.52 -29.87 -5.87
CA PRO A 441 -8.24 -30.38 -4.71
C PRO A 441 -9.36 -31.36 -5.07
N GLU A 442 -9.88 -31.28 -6.29
CA GLU A 442 -11.08 -32.03 -6.71
C GLU A 442 -10.89 -33.56 -6.60
N GLY A 443 -11.78 -34.23 -5.91
CA GLY A 443 -11.73 -35.68 -5.65
C GLY A 443 -10.61 -36.12 -4.70
N THR A 444 -9.87 -35.20 -4.05
CA THR A 444 -8.74 -35.52 -3.17
C THR A 444 -9.13 -35.48 -1.70
N GLU A 445 -8.40 -36.28 -0.90
CA GLU A 445 -8.68 -36.49 0.52
C GLU A 445 -7.40 -36.44 1.34
N LEU A 446 -7.43 -35.72 2.47
CA LEU A 446 -6.37 -35.76 3.48
C LEU A 446 -6.85 -36.53 4.71
N PHE A 447 -6.18 -37.65 5.01
CA PHE A 447 -6.41 -38.41 6.24
C PHE A 447 -5.44 -37.92 7.32
N LEU A 448 -5.99 -37.49 8.45
CA LEU A 448 -5.27 -37.19 9.68
C LEU A 448 -5.25 -38.43 10.54
N VAL A 449 -4.09 -39.05 10.70
CA VAL A 449 -3.97 -40.39 11.29
C VAL A 449 -3.21 -40.32 12.61
N GLU A 450 -3.73 -41.00 13.63
CA GLU A 450 -3.08 -41.09 14.92
C GLU A 450 -1.83 -41.96 14.88
N GLY A 451 -0.69 -41.36 15.24
CA GLY A 451 0.58 -42.05 15.39
C GLY A 451 1.28 -42.48 14.08
N ASP A 452 2.55 -42.83 14.21
CA ASP A 452 3.36 -43.28 13.08
C ASP A 452 3.03 -44.75 12.67
N SER A 453 2.56 -45.59 13.58
CA SER A 453 2.22 -46.99 13.33
C SER A 453 1.00 -47.12 12.40
N ALA A 454 -0.14 -46.54 12.80
CA ALA A 454 -1.33 -46.50 11.96
C ALA A 454 -1.10 -45.68 10.68
N GLY A 455 -0.30 -44.60 10.77
CA GLY A 455 0.17 -43.85 9.61
C GLY A 455 0.95 -44.68 8.60
N GLY A 456 1.74 -45.65 9.04
CA GLY A 456 2.45 -46.61 8.19
C GLY A 456 1.53 -47.53 7.40
N SER A 457 0.53 -48.13 8.09
CA SER A 457 -0.52 -48.97 7.48
C SER A 457 -1.38 -48.16 6.50
N ALA A 458 -1.78 -46.94 6.87
CA ALA A 458 -2.56 -46.03 6.02
C ALA A 458 -1.81 -45.61 4.76
N LYS A 459 -0.50 -45.30 4.86
CA LYS A 459 0.35 -44.99 3.70
C LYS A 459 0.42 -46.14 2.69
N GLN A 460 0.37 -47.40 3.14
CA GLN A 460 0.35 -48.57 2.27
C GLN A 460 -1.06 -48.84 1.70
N ALA A 461 -2.12 -48.56 2.48
CA ALA A 461 -3.52 -48.80 2.13
C ALA A 461 -4.09 -47.78 1.12
N ARG A 462 -3.59 -46.55 1.11
CA ARG A 462 -4.15 -45.40 0.38
C ARG A 462 -4.17 -45.54 -1.14
N ASP A 463 -5.07 -44.89 -1.81
CA ASP A 463 -4.90 -44.55 -3.23
C ASP A 463 -3.94 -43.39 -3.38
N ARG A 464 -2.75 -43.66 -3.95
CA ARG A 464 -1.70 -42.65 -4.15
C ARG A 464 -2.09 -41.53 -5.11
N LYS A 465 -3.12 -41.71 -5.92
CA LYS A 465 -3.57 -40.67 -6.86
C LYS A 465 -4.36 -39.57 -6.15
N THR A 466 -5.26 -39.96 -5.22
CA THR A 466 -6.24 -39.03 -4.64
C THR A 466 -6.16 -38.90 -3.12
N GLN A 467 -5.45 -39.80 -2.42
CA GLN A 467 -5.42 -39.82 -0.96
C GLN A 467 -4.06 -39.46 -0.38
N ALA A 468 -4.03 -38.47 0.49
CA ALA A 468 -2.85 -38.05 1.25
C ALA A 468 -2.98 -38.47 2.72
N ILE A 469 -1.85 -38.76 3.38
CA ILE A 469 -1.80 -39.19 4.79
C ILE A 469 -0.88 -38.24 5.56
N LEU A 470 -1.40 -37.67 6.65
CA LEU A 470 -0.62 -36.90 7.64
C LEU A 470 -0.68 -37.61 8.99
N PRO A 471 0.37 -38.30 9.42
CA PRO A 471 0.44 -38.85 10.78
C PRO A 471 0.60 -37.71 11.79
N LEU A 472 -0.14 -37.79 12.88
CA LEU A 472 -0.04 -36.88 14.01
C LEU A 472 0.74 -37.54 15.13
N ARG A 473 1.72 -36.82 15.72
CA ARG A 473 2.57 -37.35 16.81
C ARG A 473 1.90 -37.06 18.14
N GLY A 474 0.98 -37.95 18.54
CA GLY A 474 0.23 -37.85 19.80
C GLY A 474 -0.84 -36.74 19.80
N LYS A 475 -1.24 -36.32 20.98
CA LYS A 475 -2.31 -35.33 21.19
C LYS A 475 -1.87 -33.96 20.72
N ILE A 476 -2.63 -33.33 19.82
CA ILE A 476 -2.38 -31.94 19.38
C ILE A 476 -2.67 -30.97 20.53
N LEU A 477 -2.11 -29.78 20.40
CA LEU A 477 -2.33 -28.72 21.38
C LEU A 477 -3.81 -28.30 21.40
N ASN A 478 -4.40 -28.24 22.61
CA ASN A 478 -5.76 -27.74 22.80
C ASN A 478 -5.81 -26.24 22.53
N VAL A 479 -6.41 -25.87 21.38
CA VAL A 479 -6.49 -24.48 20.90
C VAL A 479 -7.43 -23.61 21.73
N GLU A 480 -8.40 -24.21 22.44
CA GLU A 480 -9.34 -23.47 23.30
C GLU A 480 -8.66 -22.93 24.56
N SER A 481 -7.70 -23.66 25.11
CA SER A 481 -7.01 -23.29 26.36
C SER A 481 -5.63 -22.68 26.15
N ALA A 482 -5.06 -22.73 24.94
CA ALA A 482 -3.72 -22.25 24.64
C ALA A 482 -3.65 -20.72 24.42
N SER A 483 -2.51 -20.11 24.74
CA SER A 483 -2.23 -18.71 24.38
C SER A 483 -1.83 -18.59 22.89
N ALA A 484 -2.02 -17.41 22.31
CA ALA A 484 -1.68 -17.13 20.92
C ALA A 484 -0.20 -17.45 20.58
N ASP A 485 0.73 -17.18 21.52
CA ASP A 485 2.16 -17.48 21.34
C ASP A 485 2.43 -18.99 21.30
N LYS A 486 1.72 -19.79 22.11
CA LYS A 486 1.83 -21.25 22.11
C LYS A 486 1.26 -21.85 20.82
N LEU A 487 0.14 -21.30 20.32
CA LEU A 487 -0.46 -21.71 19.05
C LEU A 487 0.50 -21.46 17.87
N ALA A 488 1.09 -20.27 17.80
CA ALA A 488 2.02 -19.88 16.75
C ALA A 488 3.33 -20.70 16.77
N GLY A 489 3.77 -21.14 17.95
CA GLY A 489 5.00 -21.93 18.12
C GLY A 489 4.81 -23.43 17.96
N ASN A 490 3.57 -23.96 17.87
CA ASN A 490 3.31 -25.39 17.85
C ASN A 490 3.58 -26.01 16.47
N GLN A 491 4.49 -26.99 16.43
CA GLN A 491 4.94 -27.62 15.17
C GLN A 491 3.83 -28.44 14.50
N GLU A 492 3.01 -29.16 15.29
CA GLU A 492 1.94 -30.02 14.75
C GLU A 492 0.84 -29.16 14.08
N LEU A 493 0.44 -28.04 14.70
CA LEU A 493 -0.51 -27.09 14.12
C LEU A 493 0.03 -26.42 12.86
N ASN A 494 1.32 -26.10 12.85
CA ASN A 494 1.99 -25.54 11.67
C ASN A 494 2.07 -26.56 10.52
N ASP A 495 2.38 -27.83 10.83
CA ASP A 495 2.40 -28.92 9.86
C ASP A 495 1.01 -29.16 9.27
N LEU A 496 -0.02 -29.09 10.10
CA LEU A 496 -1.42 -29.23 9.67
C LEU A 496 -1.83 -28.08 8.74
N ALA A 497 -1.51 -26.82 9.09
CA ALA A 497 -1.76 -25.67 8.23
C ALA A 497 -1.04 -25.78 6.87
N LEU A 498 0.23 -26.23 6.89
CA LEU A 498 1.01 -26.46 5.66
C LEU A 498 0.42 -27.57 4.80
N ALA A 499 -0.06 -28.65 5.42
CA ALA A 499 -0.70 -29.75 4.70
C ALA A 499 -2.03 -29.32 4.08
N LEU A 500 -2.83 -28.54 4.80
CA LEU A 500 -4.11 -27.98 4.31
C LEU A 500 -3.89 -26.97 3.17
N GLY A 501 -2.74 -26.27 3.14
CA GLY A 501 -2.41 -25.28 2.11
C GLY A 501 -2.95 -23.88 2.37
N THR A 502 -3.68 -23.66 3.45
CA THR A 502 -4.31 -22.38 3.80
C THR A 502 -3.82 -21.85 5.14
N GLN A 503 -4.09 -20.58 5.41
CA GLN A 503 -3.79 -19.95 6.70
C GLN A 503 -4.86 -20.29 7.74
N LEU A 504 -4.50 -20.19 9.03
CA LEU A 504 -5.40 -20.47 10.14
C LEU A 504 -6.08 -19.20 10.69
N GLY A 505 -7.23 -19.36 11.31
CA GLY A 505 -7.99 -18.30 11.97
C GLY A 505 -8.68 -17.36 10.98
N ARG A 506 -8.66 -16.05 11.23
CA ARG A 506 -9.35 -15.04 10.39
C ARG A 506 -8.89 -14.97 8.93
N LYS A 507 -7.78 -15.60 8.60
CA LYS A 507 -7.22 -15.63 7.25
C LYS A 507 -7.42 -16.97 6.55
N PHE A 508 -8.26 -17.82 7.10
CA PHE A 508 -8.62 -19.08 6.47
C PHE A 508 -9.40 -18.82 5.18
N ASP A 509 -8.95 -19.46 4.09
CA ASP A 509 -9.57 -19.37 2.78
C ASP A 509 -9.85 -20.79 2.26
N LEU A 510 -11.11 -21.04 1.92
CA LEU A 510 -11.60 -22.32 1.39
C LEU A 510 -11.04 -22.61 -0.02
N ASP A 511 -10.78 -21.56 -0.81
CA ASP A 511 -10.29 -21.70 -2.17
C ASP A 511 -8.79 -22.05 -2.23
N GLU A 512 -8.06 -21.80 -1.13
CA GLU A 512 -6.65 -22.18 -0.99
C GLU A 512 -6.46 -23.65 -0.54
N LEU A 513 -7.53 -24.39 -0.20
CA LEU A 513 -7.41 -25.76 0.29
C LEU A 513 -6.81 -26.69 -0.76
N ARG A 514 -5.86 -27.51 -0.34
CA ARG A 514 -5.19 -28.50 -1.19
C ARG A 514 -6.01 -29.77 -1.42
N TYR A 515 -6.98 -30.05 -0.55
CA TYR A 515 -7.79 -31.25 -0.58
C TYR A 515 -9.26 -30.91 -0.48
N GLU A 516 -10.11 -31.69 -1.20
CA GLU A 516 -11.56 -31.49 -1.16
C GLU A 516 -12.15 -31.94 0.18
N ARG A 517 -11.63 -33.03 0.78
CA ARG A 517 -12.12 -33.58 2.03
C ARG A 517 -10.99 -33.76 3.02
N ILE A 518 -11.30 -33.48 4.29
CA ILE A 518 -10.40 -33.73 5.41
C ILE A 518 -11.06 -34.80 6.28
N ILE A 519 -10.32 -35.87 6.55
CA ILE A 519 -10.86 -37.06 7.24
C ILE A 519 -10.01 -37.31 8.48
N ILE A 520 -10.63 -37.22 9.66
CA ILE A 520 -10.02 -37.57 10.94
C ILE A 520 -10.12 -39.11 11.06
N MET A 521 -9.01 -39.77 11.33
CA MET A 521 -8.92 -41.20 11.46
C MET A 521 -8.09 -41.57 12.70
N THR A 522 -8.74 -41.80 13.82
CA THR A 522 -8.20 -42.12 15.14
C THR A 522 -8.61 -43.53 15.58
N ASP A 523 -7.89 -44.06 16.56
CA ASP A 523 -8.20 -45.35 17.17
C ASP A 523 -9.55 -45.32 17.88
N ALA A 524 -10.22 -46.48 18.02
CA ALA A 524 -11.52 -46.58 18.68
C ALA A 524 -11.38 -46.77 20.20
N ASP A 525 -10.44 -46.03 20.81
CA ASP A 525 -10.19 -46.00 22.25
C ASP A 525 -10.35 -44.60 22.84
N VAL A 526 -10.19 -44.46 24.14
CA VAL A 526 -10.35 -43.17 24.85
C VAL A 526 -9.34 -42.13 24.42
N ASP A 527 -8.11 -42.53 24.03
CA ASP A 527 -7.08 -41.64 23.57
C ASP A 527 -7.39 -41.12 22.14
N GLY A 528 -7.85 -42.00 21.26
CA GLY A 528 -8.31 -41.66 19.92
C GLY A 528 -9.53 -40.74 19.94
N ALA A 529 -10.48 -40.98 20.82
CA ALA A 529 -11.64 -40.09 21.03
C ALA A 529 -11.19 -38.69 21.49
N HIS A 530 -10.20 -38.62 22.37
CA HIS A 530 -9.64 -37.35 22.83
C HIS A 530 -8.89 -36.60 21.68
N ILE A 531 -8.12 -37.31 20.87
CA ILE A 531 -7.45 -36.73 19.69
C ILE A 531 -8.49 -36.20 18.69
N ALA A 532 -9.55 -36.95 18.43
CA ALA A 532 -10.65 -36.49 17.59
C ALA A 532 -11.30 -35.21 18.13
N ALA A 533 -11.59 -35.16 19.45
CA ALA A 533 -12.15 -33.96 20.09
C ALA A 533 -11.23 -32.75 19.98
N LEU A 534 -9.92 -32.91 20.14
CA LEU A 534 -8.94 -31.85 19.95
C LEU A 534 -8.89 -31.36 18.50
N LEU A 535 -8.94 -32.26 17.52
CA LEU A 535 -8.99 -31.94 16.10
C LEU A 535 -10.29 -31.21 15.72
N ILE A 536 -11.44 -31.69 16.19
CA ILE A 536 -12.72 -31.01 15.96
C ILE A 536 -12.70 -29.61 16.57
N THR A 537 -12.16 -29.44 17.80
CA THR A 537 -11.99 -28.14 18.44
C THR A 537 -11.07 -27.23 17.61
N PHE A 538 -9.98 -27.78 17.10
CA PHE A 538 -9.07 -27.04 16.20
C PHE A 538 -9.79 -26.56 14.94
N PHE A 539 -10.49 -27.43 14.22
CA PHE A 539 -11.19 -27.05 13.00
C PHE A 539 -12.33 -26.05 13.28
N PHE A 540 -13.06 -26.23 14.36
CA PHE A 540 -14.12 -25.30 14.76
C PHE A 540 -13.59 -23.88 15.05
N ARG A 541 -12.45 -23.75 15.75
CA ARG A 541 -11.89 -22.44 16.15
C ARG A 541 -11.01 -21.80 15.08
N MET A 542 -10.29 -22.61 14.31
CA MET A 542 -9.25 -22.13 13.41
C MET A 542 -9.67 -22.14 11.93
N THR A 543 -10.63 -22.97 11.54
CA THR A 543 -11.10 -23.13 10.16
C THR A 543 -12.60 -23.47 10.08
N PRO A 544 -13.49 -22.64 10.67
CA PRO A 544 -14.93 -22.96 10.75
C PRO A 544 -15.57 -23.20 9.38
N GLY A 545 -15.15 -22.46 8.34
CA GLY A 545 -15.65 -22.64 6.99
C GLY A 545 -15.47 -24.07 6.43
N LEU A 546 -14.55 -24.86 6.98
CA LEU A 546 -14.35 -26.26 6.57
C LEU A 546 -15.49 -27.16 7.07
N ILE A 547 -16.04 -26.88 8.26
CA ILE A 547 -17.21 -27.56 8.79
C ILE A 547 -18.47 -27.06 8.07
N GLU A 548 -18.62 -25.74 7.93
CA GLU A 548 -19.77 -25.11 7.28
C GLU A 548 -19.92 -25.56 5.81
N SER A 549 -18.82 -25.76 5.10
CA SER A 549 -18.81 -26.29 3.72
C SER A 549 -19.02 -27.81 3.64
N GLY A 550 -19.11 -28.54 4.78
CA GLY A 550 -19.31 -29.98 4.83
C GLY A 550 -18.11 -30.80 4.34
N ARG A 551 -16.89 -30.26 4.47
CA ARG A 551 -15.63 -30.90 4.00
C ARG A 551 -14.88 -31.67 5.09
N LEU A 552 -15.32 -31.60 6.35
CA LEU A 552 -14.72 -32.32 7.49
C LEU A 552 -15.48 -33.58 7.81
N PHE A 553 -14.76 -34.69 7.91
CA PHE A 553 -15.33 -36.03 8.19
C PHE A 553 -14.53 -36.74 9.27
N MET A 554 -15.17 -37.71 9.91
CA MET A 554 -14.54 -38.70 10.76
C MET A 554 -14.70 -40.09 10.13
N ALA A 555 -13.61 -40.82 10.03
CA ALA A 555 -13.63 -42.19 9.56
C ALA A 555 -14.24 -43.12 10.65
N MET A 556 -15.06 -44.06 10.22
CA MET A 556 -15.69 -45.04 11.08
C MET A 556 -15.16 -46.44 10.74
N PRO A 557 -14.00 -46.86 11.32
CA PRO A 557 -13.48 -48.21 11.11
C PRO A 557 -14.37 -49.26 11.80
N PRO A 558 -14.46 -50.50 11.28
CA PRO A 558 -15.20 -51.57 11.94
C PRO A 558 -14.49 -52.04 13.22
N LEU A 559 -15.28 -52.40 14.25
CA LEU A 559 -14.73 -52.95 15.48
C LEU A 559 -14.48 -54.46 15.40
N PHE A 560 -15.21 -55.18 14.53
CA PHE A 560 -15.14 -56.65 14.44
C PHE A 560 -14.87 -57.11 13.01
N ARG A 561 -14.02 -58.14 12.91
CA ARG A 561 -13.85 -58.96 11.71
C ARG A 561 -14.33 -60.40 12.01
N LEU A 562 -15.27 -60.86 11.22
CA LEU A 562 -15.82 -62.20 11.26
C LEU A 562 -15.36 -62.99 10.05
N SER A 563 -14.82 -64.18 10.23
CA SER A 563 -14.32 -64.97 9.09
C SER A 563 -14.57 -66.46 9.25
N ASN A 564 -14.99 -67.09 8.13
CA ASN A 564 -15.13 -68.56 8.02
C ASN A 564 -14.95 -68.98 6.55
N LYS A 565 -14.02 -69.93 6.29
CA LYS A 565 -13.81 -70.60 5.00
C LYS A 565 -13.91 -69.69 3.75
N GLY A 566 -13.31 -68.50 3.81
CA GLY A 566 -13.29 -67.56 2.69
C GLY A 566 -14.39 -66.49 2.72
N THR A 567 -15.37 -66.60 3.58
CA THR A 567 -16.35 -65.54 3.85
C THR A 567 -15.79 -64.63 4.92
N ILE A 568 -15.62 -63.32 4.60
CA ILE A 568 -15.18 -62.29 5.53
C ILE A 568 -16.31 -61.25 5.63
N ALA A 569 -16.64 -60.85 6.83
CA ALA A 569 -17.59 -59.77 7.09
C ALA A 569 -17.04 -58.89 8.20
N TYR A 570 -17.38 -57.59 8.16
CA TYR A 570 -16.97 -56.60 9.13
C TYR A 570 -18.20 -55.99 9.80
N ALA A 571 -18.14 -55.80 11.12
CA ALA A 571 -19.19 -55.15 11.90
C ALA A 571 -18.67 -53.92 12.64
N MET A 572 -19.47 -52.88 12.65
CA MET A 572 -19.12 -51.57 13.24
C MET A 572 -19.32 -51.59 14.77
N ASP A 573 -20.28 -52.37 15.25
CA ASP A 573 -20.67 -52.46 16.65
C ASP A 573 -21.16 -53.88 17.00
N GLU A 574 -21.50 -54.12 18.28
CA GLU A 574 -22.00 -55.39 18.79
C GLU A 574 -23.33 -55.79 18.16
N THR A 575 -24.22 -54.81 17.91
CA THR A 575 -25.55 -55.06 17.31
C THR A 575 -25.40 -55.56 15.88
N GLN A 576 -24.62 -54.85 15.08
CA GLN A 576 -24.34 -55.24 13.70
C GLN A 576 -23.58 -56.59 13.62
N ARG A 577 -22.70 -56.84 14.60
CA ARG A 577 -22.03 -58.15 14.72
C ARG A 577 -23.06 -59.28 14.86
N ALA A 578 -24.04 -59.12 15.77
CA ALA A 578 -25.07 -60.14 15.99
C ALA A 578 -25.92 -60.33 14.72
N GLU A 579 -26.31 -59.30 14.04
CA GLU A 579 -27.03 -59.35 12.77
C GLU A 579 -26.24 -60.07 11.66
N ILE A 580 -24.97 -59.74 11.50
CA ILE A 580 -24.10 -60.36 10.49
C ILE A 580 -23.86 -61.81 10.79
N MET A 581 -23.68 -62.16 12.07
CA MET A 581 -23.64 -63.59 12.51
C MET A 581 -24.86 -64.33 12.10
N ALA A 582 -26.04 -63.79 12.32
CA ALA A 582 -27.33 -64.46 11.99
C ALA A 582 -27.56 -64.57 10.47
N ARG A 583 -27.14 -63.61 9.68
CA ARG A 583 -27.37 -63.54 8.21
C ARG A 583 -26.35 -64.32 7.37
N HIS A 584 -25.08 -64.26 7.74
CA HIS A 584 -24.00 -64.78 6.89
C HIS A 584 -23.37 -66.08 7.35
N PHE A 585 -23.65 -66.50 8.58
CA PHE A 585 -23.06 -67.72 9.14
C PHE A 585 -24.15 -68.67 9.69
N LYS A 586 -23.98 -69.98 9.50
CA LYS A 586 -24.94 -70.95 10.02
C LYS A 586 -24.76 -71.15 11.52
N PRO A 587 -25.83 -71.54 12.31
CA PRO A 587 -25.74 -71.60 13.77
C PRO A 587 -24.66 -72.54 14.35
N ASN A 588 -24.20 -73.53 13.60
CA ASN A 588 -23.16 -74.48 14.03
C ASN A 588 -21.81 -74.27 13.36
N GLN A 589 -21.62 -73.15 12.77
CA GLN A 589 -20.37 -72.80 12.02
C GLN A 589 -19.38 -72.17 12.97
N LYS A 590 -18.14 -72.67 13.04
CA LYS A 590 -17.06 -72.01 13.81
C LYS A 590 -16.60 -70.74 13.06
N VAL A 591 -16.92 -69.60 13.59
CA VAL A 591 -16.53 -68.29 13.05
C VAL A 591 -15.36 -67.77 13.85
N ASP A 592 -14.27 -67.44 13.16
CA ASP A 592 -13.15 -66.74 13.78
C ASP A 592 -13.50 -65.24 13.87
N MET A 593 -13.47 -64.72 15.09
CA MET A 593 -13.80 -63.36 15.41
C MET A 593 -12.57 -62.62 15.94
N VAL A 594 -12.26 -61.51 15.35
CA VAL A 594 -11.19 -60.58 15.79
C VAL A 594 -11.82 -59.25 16.11
N ARG A 595 -11.61 -58.75 17.32
CA ARG A 595 -11.97 -57.38 17.72
C ARG A 595 -10.74 -56.48 17.49
N PHE A 596 -10.90 -55.39 16.74
CA PHE A 596 -9.86 -54.39 16.54
C PHE A 596 -9.96 -53.37 17.67
N LYS A 597 -8.87 -53.16 18.42
CA LYS A 597 -8.77 -52.12 19.44
C LYS A 597 -8.26 -50.81 18.85
N GLY A 598 -7.53 -50.88 17.75
CA GLY A 598 -7.02 -49.70 17.06
C GLY A 598 -6.67 -49.98 15.60
N LEU A 599 -6.46 -48.93 14.85
CA LEU A 599 -6.10 -48.95 13.43
C LEU A 599 -4.75 -49.65 13.15
N GLY A 600 -3.84 -49.62 14.14
CA GLY A 600 -2.57 -50.32 14.08
C GLY A 600 -2.65 -51.83 14.05
N GLU A 601 -3.78 -52.42 14.47
CA GLU A 601 -4.04 -53.86 14.43
C GLU A 601 -4.57 -54.33 13.07
N MET A 602 -5.03 -53.37 12.23
CA MET A 602 -5.51 -53.68 10.88
C MET A 602 -4.33 -53.71 9.90
N ASN A 603 -4.23 -54.77 9.12
CA ASN A 603 -3.27 -54.80 8.04
C ASN A 603 -3.69 -53.82 6.91
N PRO A 604 -2.76 -53.39 6.01
CA PRO A 604 -3.07 -52.42 4.98
C PRO A 604 -4.23 -52.80 4.05
N SER A 605 -4.43 -54.07 3.77
CA SER A 605 -5.54 -54.54 2.91
C SER A 605 -6.90 -54.37 3.61
N GLN A 606 -6.97 -54.70 4.91
CA GLN A 606 -8.17 -54.54 5.73
C GLN A 606 -8.53 -53.05 5.87
N LEU A 607 -7.53 -52.20 6.19
CA LEU A 607 -7.71 -50.77 6.32
C LEU A 607 -8.18 -50.14 5.00
N LYS A 608 -7.63 -50.61 3.87
CA LYS A 608 -8.05 -50.17 2.54
C LYS A 608 -9.50 -50.50 2.29
N GLU A 609 -9.88 -51.76 2.49
CA GLU A 609 -11.21 -52.28 2.19
C GLU A 609 -12.31 -51.66 3.05
N THR A 610 -12.05 -51.43 4.34
CA THR A 610 -13.07 -51.03 5.31
C THR A 610 -13.17 -49.54 5.55
N THR A 611 -12.02 -48.81 5.47
CA THR A 611 -11.92 -47.45 6.00
C THR A 611 -11.51 -46.42 4.95
N MET A 612 -10.70 -46.83 3.95
CA MET A 612 -10.13 -45.88 3.00
C MET A 612 -10.77 -45.95 1.61
N ASN A 613 -11.31 -47.09 1.20
CA ASN A 613 -11.94 -47.23 -0.12
C ASN A 613 -13.27 -46.46 -0.17
N PRO A 614 -13.44 -45.46 -1.05
CA PRO A 614 -14.66 -44.66 -1.16
C PRO A 614 -15.94 -45.49 -1.40
N ALA A 615 -15.82 -46.66 -2.01
CA ALA A 615 -16.96 -47.53 -2.35
C ALA A 615 -17.50 -48.35 -1.16
N THR A 616 -16.68 -48.61 -0.12
CA THR A 616 -17.01 -49.54 0.96
C THR A 616 -16.93 -48.97 2.37
N ARG A 617 -16.26 -47.82 2.51
CA ARG A 617 -16.06 -47.15 3.81
C ARG A 617 -17.30 -46.43 4.32
N THR A 618 -17.35 -46.23 5.64
CA THR A 618 -18.31 -45.33 6.30
C THR A 618 -17.59 -44.09 6.83
N LEU A 619 -18.12 -42.90 6.53
CA LEU A 619 -17.66 -41.62 7.04
C LEU A 619 -18.80 -40.89 7.75
N ALA A 620 -18.55 -40.36 8.93
CA ALA A 620 -19.43 -39.43 9.62
C ALA A 620 -19.04 -37.99 9.24
N ARG A 621 -19.98 -37.23 8.71
CA ARG A 621 -19.75 -35.79 8.43
C ARG A 621 -19.86 -35.00 9.72
N ILE A 622 -18.90 -34.14 9.98
CA ILE A 622 -18.97 -33.18 11.09
C ILE A 622 -19.78 -31.98 10.61
N THR A 623 -20.89 -31.69 11.29
CA THR A 623 -21.80 -30.59 10.98
C THR A 623 -22.05 -29.74 12.22
N LEU A 624 -22.43 -28.49 12.00
CA LEU A 624 -23.01 -27.63 13.04
C LEU A 624 -24.54 -27.83 13.04
N PRO A 625 -25.20 -27.79 14.17
CA PRO A 625 -26.66 -27.87 14.21
C PRO A 625 -27.28 -26.62 13.53
N ASP A 626 -28.24 -26.85 12.64
CA ASP A 626 -28.95 -25.79 11.89
C ASP A 626 -29.88 -24.94 12.77
N SER A 627 -30.31 -25.49 13.90
CA SER A 627 -31.05 -24.81 14.97
C SER A 627 -30.66 -25.43 16.30
N LEU A 628 -30.81 -24.71 17.40
CA LEU A 628 -30.72 -25.26 18.74
C LEU A 628 -31.78 -26.37 18.85
N ASP A 629 -31.41 -27.62 18.58
CA ASP A 629 -32.25 -28.76 18.83
C ASP A 629 -32.64 -28.75 20.31
N ALA A 630 -33.91 -29.04 20.59
CA ALA A 630 -34.51 -29.00 21.92
C ALA A 630 -33.83 -29.91 22.97
N LEU A 631 -32.79 -30.65 22.58
CA LEU A 631 -32.00 -31.52 23.46
C LEU A 631 -30.72 -30.89 23.99
N THR A 632 -30.25 -29.78 23.41
CA THR A 632 -29.08 -29.06 23.92
C THR A 632 -29.33 -27.58 23.81
N GLU A 633 -29.77 -26.93 24.89
CA GLU A 633 -29.89 -25.46 25.02
C GLU A 633 -28.56 -24.72 24.91
N VAL A 634 -27.44 -25.42 24.71
CA VAL A 634 -26.08 -24.88 24.75
C VAL A 634 -25.53 -24.68 23.33
N LYS A 635 -25.13 -23.48 23.01
CA LYS A 635 -24.47 -23.19 21.72
C LYS A 635 -23.19 -24.00 21.56
N PRO A 636 -22.82 -24.44 20.34
CA PRO A 636 -21.58 -25.20 20.09
C PRO A 636 -20.32 -24.55 20.64
N SER A 637 -20.21 -23.21 20.53
CA SER A 637 -19.10 -22.44 21.08
C SER A 637 -18.98 -22.54 22.60
N ASP A 638 -20.14 -22.58 23.31
CA ASP A 638 -20.18 -22.63 24.75
C ASP A 638 -19.92 -24.07 25.24
N LEU A 639 -20.42 -25.08 24.50
CA LEU A 639 -20.11 -26.47 24.76
C LEU A 639 -18.62 -26.77 24.65
N ILE A 640 -17.97 -26.28 23.59
CA ILE A 640 -16.51 -26.41 23.44
C ILE A 640 -15.77 -25.70 24.57
N ASN A 641 -16.22 -24.53 25.01
CA ASN A 641 -15.60 -23.81 26.12
C ASN A 641 -15.78 -24.55 27.45
N ILE A 642 -16.95 -25.19 27.68
CA ILE A 642 -17.23 -26.04 28.85
C ILE A 642 -16.29 -27.26 28.86
N LEU A 643 -16.20 -27.98 27.75
CA LEU A 643 -15.47 -29.24 27.66
C LEU A 643 -13.97 -29.08 27.52
N MET A 644 -13.52 -28.11 26.72
CA MET A 644 -12.11 -27.92 26.32
C MET A 644 -11.44 -26.68 26.93
N GLY A 645 -12.21 -25.83 27.63
CA GLY A 645 -11.73 -24.61 28.26
C GLY A 645 -10.83 -24.87 29.48
N LYS A 646 -10.24 -23.80 30.01
CA LYS A 646 -9.28 -23.86 31.15
C LYS A 646 -9.93 -24.25 32.49
N LYS A 647 -11.23 -23.98 32.68
CA LYS A 647 -11.93 -24.20 33.96
C LYS A 647 -12.35 -25.66 34.10
N ALA A 648 -11.71 -26.39 35.01
CA ALA A 648 -12.04 -27.80 35.29
C ALA A 648 -13.43 -27.96 35.93
N GLU A 649 -13.87 -26.96 36.70
CA GLU A 649 -15.16 -26.98 37.41
C GLU A 649 -16.37 -27.08 36.47
N THR A 650 -16.34 -26.34 35.36
CA THR A 650 -17.43 -26.35 34.35
C THR A 650 -17.52 -27.71 33.67
N ARG A 651 -16.39 -28.34 33.39
CA ARG A 651 -16.31 -29.71 32.83
C ARG A 651 -16.81 -30.75 33.79
N PHE A 652 -16.39 -30.63 35.06
CA PHE A 652 -16.85 -31.55 36.12
C PHE A 652 -18.36 -31.50 36.30
N LYS A 653 -18.94 -30.29 36.32
CA LYS A 653 -20.39 -30.11 36.41
C LYS A 653 -21.12 -30.77 35.22
N PHE A 654 -20.62 -30.55 34.00
CA PHE A 654 -21.19 -31.18 32.79
C PHE A 654 -21.13 -32.69 32.86
N ILE A 655 -20.02 -33.28 33.32
CA ILE A 655 -19.89 -34.74 33.50
C ILE A 655 -20.91 -35.24 34.50
N GLN A 656 -21.09 -34.56 35.66
CA GLN A 656 -22.09 -34.98 36.67
C GLN A 656 -23.52 -34.93 36.15
N GLU A 657 -23.86 -33.88 35.39
CA GLU A 657 -25.20 -33.71 34.84
C GLU A 657 -25.53 -34.75 33.76
N ASN A 658 -24.52 -35.25 33.06
CA ASN A 658 -24.69 -36.22 31.98
C ASN A 658 -24.31 -37.68 32.34
N ALA A 659 -23.81 -37.91 33.56
CA ALA A 659 -23.35 -39.25 34.00
C ALA A 659 -24.42 -40.33 33.94
N ALA A 660 -25.71 -39.97 34.08
CA ALA A 660 -26.82 -40.89 34.00
C ALA A 660 -27.11 -41.44 32.58
N PHE A 661 -26.53 -40.85 31.54
CA PHE A 661 -26.71 -41.22 30.14
C PHE A 661 -25.56 -42.06 29.58
N VAL A 662 -24.58 -42.43 30.42
CA VAL A 662 -23.41 -43.23 30.02
C VAL A 662 -23.71 -44.69 30.33
N ASP A 663 -23.94 -45.51 29.29
CA ASP A 663 -24.28 -46.94 29.43
C ASP A 663 -23.04 -47.81 29.70
N GLU A 664 -21.87 -47.47 29.25
CA GLU A 664 -20.60 -48.18 29.50
C GLU A 664 -19.44 -47.21 29.75
N LEU A 665 -18.66 -47.44 30.80
CA LEU A 665 -17.39 -46.83 31.04
C LEU A 665 -16.28 -47.76 30.55
N ASP A 666 -15.50 -47.35 29.56
CA ASP A 666 -14.28 -48.03 29.18
C ASP A 666 -13.20 -47.65 30.21
N ILE A 667 -12.98 -48.56 31.20
CA ILE A 667 -12.03 -48.37 32.32
C ILE A 667 -10.75 -49.15 32.01
#